data_eee905996822241bb52c778f9756a6d5
#
_entry.id   eee905996822241bb52c778f9756a6d5
#
_cell.length_a   1.000
_cell.length_b   1.000
_cell.length_c   1.000
_cell.angle_alpha   90.00
_cell.angle_beta   90.00
_cell.angle_gamma   90.00
#
_symmetry.space_group_name_H-M   'P 1'
#
loop_
_entity.id
_entity.type
_entity.pdbx_description
1 polymer ?
#
loop_
_entity_poly.entity_id
_entity_poly.type
_entity_poly.pdbx_seq_one_letter_code
_entity_poly.pdbx_strand_id
1 'polypeptide(L)'
;MTIPSKYDAKQVEDKWYEYWMKNNYFHSTPDEREPYTIVIPPPNVTGILHMGHMLNNTIQDVLIRRARLLGKNACWVPGTDHASIATEAKVVAKLKEQGIHKSDLTREEFLQHAFEWKDEYGGIILEQLKKLGASCDWERTAFTMDPEMSEAVIKVFVDLYNKGFIYRGYRMVNWDPEAKTTLSDEEVIYEERQGNLYYLEYKIENSEDTLTIATTRPETIFGDTAICINPNDERFRHLKGKKAIVPICGRVIPIIEDEYVDIEFGTGCLKVTPAHDENDKNLGEKYKLEVIDIFNDDASLNSFGLQYQGKDRFVVRKEIVKELEEKGILLKTEVHTNKVGTSERTKAVIEPRLSDQWFLKMEELAKPAIDAVLGENSELNLYPKKFKNTYRHWMENIRDWNISRQLWWGHQIPAFFYGDGKEDFVVAETISDALIIAKEKTGNTTLTISDLKQDEDALDTWFSSWLWPMSVFDGIRNPENEEITYYYPTNDLVTGPDILFFWVARMIIAGYEYKDEKPFQNVYLTGLVRDKQRRKMSKSLGNSPDALKLIEDYGADGVRVGLLLSSAAGNDLMFDEDLCQQGKQFANKIWNAFRLIKGWEVDQSIGQPETAKIGLAWYEAKFQKALTEIEDHFSKYRLSDALMTIYKLIMDDFSSWLLEIVKPAYQQPIDTKTFEAILEVLENNLKVLHPFMPFLTEEIWQFIAKRSPEEALIVAKYPVQKEFDAKIIVDFDFASDVISGVRTIRKDKNIPFREGIELFVVQNENSNVKFNAIVQKLTNSITFNTVSNKVEGASFRVKSNEYFVPISTENIDVEAEIKKLEAELKRAEGFLFGIRKKLSNERFVSNAPEQVITIERKKEADTKAKIETIKGSLKALK
;
A
#
# COMPACT_ATOMS: atom_id res chain seq x y z
N MET A 1 -8.11 -34.97 -22.74
CA MET A 1 -7.98 -33.59 -23.27
C MET A 1 -6.57 -33.40 -23.79
N THR A 2 -6.39 -32.81 -24.96
CA THR A 2 -5.04 -32.50 -25.48
C THR A 2 -4.48 -31.29 -24.74
N ILE A 3 -3.31 -31.43 -24.13
CA ILE A 3 -2.67 -30.35 -23.39
C ILE A 3 -2.06 -29.37 -24.41
N PRO A 4 -2.39 -28.05 -24.36
CA PRO A 4 -1.83 -27.04 -25.26
C PRO A 4 -0.32 -26.96 -25.16
N SER A 5 0.34 -26.68 -26.29
CA SER A 5 1.81 -26.57 -26.36
C SER A 5 2.35 -25.34 -25.59
N LYS A 6 1.54 -24.30 -25.38
CA LYS A 6 1.85 -23.09 -24.62
C LYS A 6 0.69 -22.77 -23.69
N TYR A 7 1.01 -22.13 -22.58
CA TYR A 7 0.02 -21.53 -21.70
C TYR A 7 -0.52 -20.25 -22.35
N ASP A 8 -1.83 -20.12 -22.43
CA ASP A 8 -2.51 -18.93 -22.94
C ASP A 8 -3.39 -18.33 -21.83
N ALA A 9 -2.85 -17.29 -21.17
CA ALA A 9 -3.51 -16.64 -20.05
C ALA A 9 -4.90 -16.11 -20.41
N LYS A 10 -5.08 -15.51 -21.61
CA LYS A 10 -6.34 -14.89 -22.03
C LYS A 10 -7.51 -15.88 -22.06
N GLN A 11 -7.27 -17.10 -22.56
CA GLN A 11 -8.31 -18.12 -22.63
C GLN A 11 -8.57 -18.75 -21.26
N VAL A 12 -7.55 -18.85 -20.42
CA VAL A 12 -7.61 -19.51 -19.12
C VAL A 12 -8.27 -18.63 -18.07
N GLU A 13 -7.98 -17.33 -18.07
CA GLU A 13 -8.44 -16.39 -17.05
C GLU A 13 -9.96 -16.21 -17.07
N ASP A 14 -10.55 -15.90 -18.23
CA ASP A 14 -12.00 -15.76 -18.36
C ASP A 14 -12.72 -17.05 -18.01
N LYS A 15 -12.23 -18.19 -18.51
CA LYS A 15 -12.80 -19.53 -18.26
C LYS A 15 -12.89 -19.84 -16.76
N TRP A 16 -11.79 -19.63 -16.01
CA TRP A 16 -11.80 -20.01 -14.60
C TRP A 16 -12.51 -18.98 -13.74
N TYR A 17 -12.47 -17.72 -14.10
CA TYR A 17 -13.23 -16.70 -13.37
C TYR A 17 -14.74 -16.96 -13.47
N GLU A 18 -15.26 -17.24 -14.68
CA GLU A 18 -16.65 -17.64 -14.90
C GLU A 18 -16.99 -18.93 -14.14
N TYR A 19 -16.09 -19.92 -14.14
CA TYR A 19 -16.27 -21.16 -13.40
C TYR A 19 -16.39 -20.92 -11.90
N TRP A 20 -15.52 -20.09 -11.32
CA TRP A 20 -15.59 -19.77 -9.89
C TRP A 20 -16.86 -19.01 -9.53
N MET A 21 -17.27 -18.05 -10.34
CA MET A 21 -18.52 -17.32 -10.17
C MET A 21 -19.75 -18.25 -10.25
N LYS A 22 -19.80 -19.09 -11.26
CA LYS A 22 -20.91 -20.03 -11.47
C LYS A 22 -21.11 -21.01 -10.30
N ASN A 23 -20.01 -21.43 -9.67
CA ASN A 23 -20.06 -22.35 -8.54
C ASN A 23 -20.07 -21.62 -7.18
N ASN A 24 -20.19 -20.32 -7.18
CA ASN A 24 -20.36 -19.47 -5.99
C ASN A 24 -19.23 -19.62 -4.94
N TYR A 25 -17.98 -19.87 -5.39
CA TYR A 25 -16.86 -20.10 -4.45
C TYR A 25 -16.40 -18.86 -3.70
N PHE A 26 -16.82 -17.66 -4.12
CA PHE A 26 -16.45 -16.41 -3.48
C PHE A 26 -17.44 -16.00 -2.39
N HIS A 27 -18.67 -16.54 -2.46
CA HIS A 27 -19.74 -16.20 -1.53
C HIS A 27 -19.53 -16.82 -0.16
N SER A 28 -19.87 -16.07 0.89
CA SER A 28 -19.78 -16.46 2.27
C SER A 28 -21.10 -16.17 3.00
N THR A 29 -21.56 -17.16 3.73
CA THR A 29 -22.65 -17.04 4.72
C THR A 29 -22.16 -17.53 6.08
N PRO A 30 -22.66 -16.99 7.20
CA PRO A 30 -22.32 -17.49 8.54
C PRO A 30 -22.50 -19.01 8.63
N ASP A 31 -21.50 -19.72 9.14
CA ASP A 31 -21.50 -21.15 9.39
C ASP A 31 -20.61 -21.52 10.60
N GLU A 32 -20.35 -22.82 10.81
CA GLU A 32 -19.55 -23.31 11.95
C GLU A 32 -18.03 -23.10 11.78
N ARG A 33 -17.55 -22.70 10.60
CA ARG A 33 -16.12 -22.46 10.35
C ARG A 33 -15.68 -21.15 10.98
N GLU A 34 -14.38 -21.07 11.30
CA GLU A 34 -13.78 -19.80 11.72
C GLU A 34 -13.86 -18.77 10.58
N PRO A 35 -14.46 -17.58 10.82
CA PRO A 35 -14.50 -16.54 9.79
C PRO A 35 -13.11 -15.97 9.51
N TYR A 36 -12.89 -15.60 8.26
CA TYR A 36 -11.77 -14.78 7.86
C TYR A 36 -12.26 -13.66 6.95
N THR A 37 -12.36 -12.48 7.50
CA THR A 37 -13.04 -11.36 6.85
C THR A 37 -12.09 -10.24 6.52
N ILE A 38 -12.17 -9.75 5.30
CA ILE A 38 -11.53 -8.50 4.84
C ILE A 38 -12.62 -7.61 4.22
N VAL A 39 -12.64 -6.34 4.57
CA VAL A 39 -13.40 -5.31 3.86
C VAL A 39 -12.45 -4.52 2.97
N ILE A 40 -12.82 -4.36 1.70
CA ILE A 40 -11.99 -3.63 0.75
C ILE A 40 -11.88 -2.15 1.18
N PRO A 41 -10.73 -1.48 1.03
CA PRO A 41 -10.73 -0.03 0.94
C PRO A 41 -11.52 0.40 -0.30
N PRO A 42 -12.75 0.93 -0.13
CA PRO A 42 -13.64 1.12 -1.27
C PRO A 42 -13.05 2.17 -2.23
N PRO A 43 -12.74 1.80 -3.49
CA PRO A 43 -12.18 2.76 -4.44
C PRO A 43 -13.16 3.88 -4.75
N ASN A 44 -12.64 5.10 -4.86
CA ASN A 44 -13.39 6.28 -5.25
C ASN A 44 -13.90 6.15 -6.70
N VAL A 45 -15.18 6.46 -6.95
CA VAL A 45 -15.80 6.42 -8.30
C VAL A 45 -15.31 7.58 -9.20
N THR A 46 -14.05 7.93 -9.11
CA THR A 46 -13.42 9.03 -9.86
C THR A 46 -12.73 8.60 -11.15
N GLY A 47 -12.77 7.33 -11.49
CA GLY A 47 -12.19 6.75 -12.71
C GLY A 47 -11.64 5.35 -12.52
N ILE A 48 -10.78 4.89 -13.45
CA ILE A 48 -10.19 3.53 -13.48
C ILE A 48 -9.18 3.32 -12.34
N LEU A 49 -8.88 2.06 -12.00
CA LEU A 49 -7.87 1.71 -11.00
C LEU A 49 -6.45 2.03 -11.50
N HIS A 50 -5.55 2.34 -10.57
CA HIS A 50 -4.11 2.51 -10.81
C HIS A 50 -3.29 1.41 -10.12
N MET A 51 -1.98 1.36 -10.38
CA MET A 51 -1.11 0.28 -9.87
C MET A 51 -1.11 0.13 -8.34
N GLY A 52 -1.37 1.20 -7.58
CA GLY A 52 -1.53 1.11 -6.13
C GLY A 52 -2.76 0.28 -5.71
N HIS A 53 -3.88 0.43 -6.41
CA HIS A 53 -5.06 -0.41 -6.20
C HIS A 53 -4.78 -1.86 -6.60
N MET A 54 -4.06 -2.09 -7.71
CA MET A 54 -3.70 -3.43 -8.16
C MET A 54 -2.86 -4.17 -7.11
N LEU A 55 -1.86 -3.49 -6.52
CA LEU A 55 -1.05 -4.04 -5.43
C LEU A 55 -1.90 -4.36 -4.19
N ASN A 56 -2.69 -3.39 -3.75
CA ASN A 56 -3.51 -3.51 -2.55
C ASN A 56 -4.49 -4.69 -2.65
N ASN A 57 -5.21 -4.80 -3.76
CA ASN A 57 -6.19 -5.86 -3.96
C ASN A 57 -5.54 -7.23 -4.22
N THR A 58 -4.34 -7.26 -4.83
CA THR A 58 -3.57 -8.52 -4.95
C THR A 58 -3.18 -9.06 -3.58
N ILE A 59 -2.75 -8.20 -2.66
CA ILE A 59 -2.40 -8.59 -1.28
C ILE A 59 -3.63 -9.16 -0.56
N GLN A 60 -4.77 -8.47 -0.63
CA GLN A 60 -6.02 -8.94 -0.03
C GLN A 60 -6.45 -10.30 -0.59
N ASP A 61 -6.41 -10.46 -1.91
CA ASP A 61 -6.80 -11.73 -2.56
C ASP A 61 -5.88 -12.90 -2.15
N VAL A 62 -4.57 -12.66 -2.01
CA VAL A 62 -3.63 -13.67 -1.51
C VAL A 62 -4.02 -14.14 -0.11
N LEU A 63 -4.35 -13.22 0.79
CA LEU A 63 -4.77 -13.54 2.16
C LEU A 63 -6.09 -14.30 2.18
N ILE A 64 -7.07 -13.86 1.42
CA ILE A 64 -8.40 -14.48 1.30
C ILE A 64 -8.31 -15.88 0.71
N ARG A 65 -7.59 -16.07 -0.40
CA ARG A 65 -7.42 -17.39 -1.02
C ARG A 65 -6.71 -18.37 -0.10
N ARG A 66 -5.67 -17.87 0.60
CA ARG A 66 -4.98 -18.70 1.60
C ARG A 66 -5.91 -19.12 2.74
N ALA A 67 -6.69 -18.16 3.28
CA ALA A 67 -7.65 -18.44 4.35
C ALA A 67 -8.68 -19.51 3.91
N ARG A 68 -9.18 -19.42 2.68
CA ARG A 68 -10.09 -20.41 2.09
C ARG A 68 -9.46 -21.79 1.99
N LEU A 69 -8.21 -21.89 1.53
CA LEU A 69 -7.46 -23.16 1.48
C LEU A 69 -7.17 -23.73 2.87
N LEU A 70 -7.03 -22.86 3.90
CA LEU A 70 -6.90 -23.28 5.30
C LEU A 70 -8.22 -23.77 5.91
N GLY A 71 -9.33 -23.75 5.16
CA GLY A 71 -10.63 -24.22 5.58
C GLY A 71 -11.46 -23.20 6.36
N LYS A 72 -11.04 -21.92 6.40
CA LYS A 72 -11.81 -20.84 7.02
C LYS A 72 -12.98 -20.43 6.12
N ASN A 73 -13.99 -19.82 6.73
CA ASN A 73 -15.06 -19.16 6.00
C ASN A 73 -14.58 -17.77 5.57
N ALA A 74 -14.05 -17.68 4.35
CA ALA A 74 -13.40 -16.48 3.85
C ALA A 74 -14.42 -15.54 3.19
N CYS A 75 -14.60 -14.35 3.78
CA CYS A 75 -15.48 -13.29 3.30
C CYS A 75 -14.65 -12.06 2.91
N TRP A 76 -14.67 -11.68 1.65
CA TRP A 76 -14.04 -10.45 1.17
C TRP A 76 -15.09 -9.54 0.56
N VAL A 77 -15.46 -8.48 1.31
CA VAL A 77 -16.54 -7.57 0.93
C VAL A 77 -16.02 -6.50 -0.03
N PRO A 78 -16.50 -6.45 -1.29
CA PRO A 78 -16.16 -5.39 -2.24
C PRO A 78 -17.08 -4.19 -2.07
N GLY A 79 -16.65 -3.04 -2.63
CA GLY A 79 -17.49 -1.86 -2.71
C GLY A 79 -16.79 -0.68 -3.33
N THR A 80 -17.49 0.46 -3.38
CA THR A 80 -16.99 1.72 -3.92
C THR A 80 -17.40 2.89 -3.02
N ASP A 81 -16.58 3.95 -3.03
CA ASP A 81 -16.83 5.18 -2.26
C ASP A 81 -17.29 6.30 -3.18
N HIS A 82 -18.28 7.07 -2.74
CA HIS A 82 -18.82 8.21 -3.47
C HIS A 82 -17.83 9.37 -3.59
N ALA A 83 -16.87 9.49 -2.68
CA ALA A 83 -15.74 10.43 -2.73
C ALA A 83 -16.14 11.90 -2.96
N SER A 84 -17.17 12.35 -2.26
CA SER A 84 -17.73 13.72 -2.22
C SER A 84 -17.12 14.75 -3.19
N ILE A 85 -16.12 15.52 -2.72
CA ILE A 85 -15.46 16.61 -3.48
C ILE A 85 -14.88 16.11 -4.80
N ALA A 86 -14.18 14.96 -4.76
CA ALA A 86 -13.45 14.48 -5.93
C ALA A 86 -14.37 14.03 -7.07
N THR A 87 -15.49 13.42 -6.75
CA THR A 87 -16.50 12.99 -7.74
C THR A 87 -17.31 14.18 -8.23
N GLU A 88 -17.76 15.06 -7.32
CA GLU A 88 -18.48 16.28 -7.73
C GLU A 88 -17.66 17.11 -8.70
N ALA A 89 -16.37 17.33 -8.44
CA ALA A 89 -15.49 18.05 -9.35
C ALA A 89 -15.40 17.39 -10.75
N LYS A 90 -15.41 16.06 -10.83
CA LYS A 90 -15.41 15.32 -12.11
C LYS A 90 -16.74 15.48 -12.86
N VAL A 91 -17.86 15.39 -12.17
CA VAL A 91 -19.20 15.59 -12.76
C VAL A 91 -19.34 17.02 -13.27
N VAL A 92 -18.96 18.02 -12.46
CA VAL A 92 -18.96 19.43 -12.89
C VAL A 92 -18.09 19.66 -14.13
N ALA A 93 -16.90 19.07 -14.19
CA ALA A 93 -16.03 19.17 -15.36
C ALA A 93 -16.67 18.55 -16.62
N LYS A 94 -17.29 17.35 -16.50
CA LYS A 94 -18.01 16.67 -17.60
C LYS A 94 -19.20 17.51 -18.10
N LEU A 95 -19.98 18.07 -17.18
CA LEU A 95 -21.09 18.94 -17.51
C LEU A 95 -20.66 20.22 -18.23
N LYS A 96 -19.58 20.84 -17.76
CA LYS A 96 -18.97 22.02 -18.38
C LYS A 96 -18.52 21.78 -19.83
N GLU A 97 -17.93 20.59 -20.12
CA GLU A 97 -17.60 20.17 -21.49
C GLU A 97 -18.85 20.08 -22.39
N GLN A 98 -20.01 19.80 -21.81
CA GLN A 98 -21.30 19.74 -22.48
C GLN A 98 -22.02 21.13 -22.56
N GLY A 99 -21.38 22.16 -21.98
CA GLY A 99 -21.94 23.52 -21.94
C GLY A 99 -22.98 23.73 -20.83
N ILE A 100 -23.07 22.83 -19.85
CA ILE A 100 -23.98 22.89 -18.71
C ILE A 100 -23.22 23.39 -17.48
N HIS A 101 -23.73 24.40 -16.78
CA HIS A 101 -23.18 24.87 -15.53
C HIS A 101 -23.99 24.34 -14.34
N LYS A 102 -23.29 23.97 -13.23
CA LYS A 102 -23.97 23.52 -12.00
C LYS A 102 -25.01 24.53 -11.50
N SER A 103 -24.74 25.83 -11.66
CA SER A 103 -25.69 26.91 -11.30
C SER A 103 -27.03 26.90 -12.07
N ASP A 104 -27.09 26.21 -13.19
CA ASP A 104 -28.26 26.15 -14.06
C ASP A 104 -29.18 24.96 -13.72
N LEU A 105 -28.75 24.11 -12.77
CA LEU A 105 -29.41 22.88 -12.36
C LEU A 105 -29.99 23.01 -10.95
N THR A 106 -31.06 22.26 -10.69
CA THR A 106 -31.48 21.92 -9.32
C THR A 106 -30.57 20.87 -8.72
N ARG A 107 -30.63 20.68 -7.39
CA ARG A 107 -29.87 19.62 -6.69
C ARG A 107 -30.23 18.24 -7.25
N GLU A 108 -31.50 17.96 -7.48
CA GLU A 108 -32.02 16.70 -8.01
C GLU A 108 -31.46 16.39 -9.40
N GLU A 109 -31.49 17.39 -10.30
CA GLU A 109 -30.94 17.25 -11.65
C GLU A 109 -29.41 16.98 -11.61
N PHE A 110 -28.69 17.68 -10.75
CA PHE A 110 -27.26 17.44 -10.59
C PHE A 110 -26.98 16.03 -10.03
N LEU A 111 -27.72 15.58 -9.02
CA LEU A 111 -27.58 14.26 -8.44
C LEU A 111 -27.85 13.16 -9.47
N GLN A 112 -28.80 13.34 -10.39
CA GLN A 112 -29.03 12.40 -11.50
C GLN A 112 -27.74 12.21 -12.32
N HIS A 113 -27.08 13.29 -12.73
CA HIS A 113 -25.81 13.22 -13.47
C HIS A 113 -24.69 12.59 -12.66
N ALA A 114 -24.68 12.82 -11.34
CA ALA A 114 -23.68 12.22 -10.45
C ALA A 114 -23.89 10.70 -10.30
N PHE A 115 -25.15 10.23 -10.22
CA PHE A 115 -25.44 8.79 -10.20
C PHE A 115 -25.14 8.12 -11.55
N GLU A 116 -25.42 8.77 -12.69
CA GLU A 116 -25.00 8.27 -14.01
C GLU A 116 -23.47 8.10 -14.09
N TRP A 117 -22.71 9.07 -13.57
CA TRP A 117 -21.27 8.99 -13.46
C TRP A 117 -20.83 7.80 -12.58
N LYS A 118 -21.43 7.63 -11.40
CA LYS A 118 -21.17 6.52 -10.48
C LYS A 118 -21.43 5.17 -11.13
N ASP A 119 -22.52 5.02 -11.89
CA ASP A 119 -22.85 3.76 -12.53
C ASP A 119 -21.83 3.41 -13.64
N GLU A 120 -21.41 4.40 -14.42
CA GLU A 120 -20.38 4.23 -15.45
C GLU A 120 -19.03 3.79 -14.84
N TYR A 121 -18.49 4.57 -13.91
CA TYR A 121 -17.12 4.35 -13.39
C TYR A 121 -17.05 3.30 -12.28
N GLY A 122 -18.09 3.15 -11.49
CA GLY A 122 -18.18 2.07 -10.50
C GLY A 122 -18.16 0.70 -11.17
N GLY A 123 -18.90 0.52 -12.25
CA GLY A 123 -18.89 -0.71 -13.04
C GLY A 123 -17.50 -1.04 -13.61
N ILE A 124 -16.80 -0.05 -14.16
CA ILE A 124 -15.43 -0.25 -14.69
C ILE A 124 -14.46 -0.70 -13.60
N ILE A 125 -14.52 -0.10 -12.41
CA ILE A 125 -13.67 -0.44 -11.28
C ILE A 125 -13.86 -1.92 -10.89
N LEU A 126 -15.10 -2.36 -10.73
CA LEU A 126 -15.41 -3.74 -10.35
C LEU A 126 -14.95 -4.75 -11.42
N GLU A 127 -15.14 -4.43 -12.70
CA GLU A 127 -14.65 -5.27 -13.80
C GLU A 127 -13.11 -5.36 -13.84
N GLN A 128 -12.40 -4.26 -13.55
CA GLN A 128 -10.95 -4.29 -13.42
C GLN A 128 -10.47 -5.21 -12.29
N LEU A 129 -11.18 -5.24 -11.16
CA LEU A 129 -10.89 -6.15 -10.05
C LEU A 129 -11.14 -7.62 -10.44
N LYS A 130 -12.23 -7.90 -11.18
CA LYS A 130 -12.50 -9.24 -11.70
C LYS A 130 -11.41 -9.72 -12.66
N LYS A 131 -10.94 -8.84 -13.55
CA LYS A 131 -9.84 -9.15 -14.48
C LYS A 131 -8.51 -9.41 -13.76
N LEU A 132 -8.27 -8.77 -12.60
CA LEU A 132 -7.12 -9.08 -11.75
C LEU A 132 -7.22 -10.45 -11.08
N GLY A 133 -8.41 -11.04 -11.07
CA GLY A 133 -8.70 -12.31 -10.41
C GLY A 133 -9.12 -12.16 -8.95
N ALA A 134 -9.60 -11.00 -8.53
CA ALA A 134 -10.07 -10.75 -7.18
C ALA A 134 -11.24 -11.69 -6.82
N SER A 135 -11.10 -12.43 -5.72
CA SER A 135 -12.11 -13.39 -5.26
C SER A 135 -13.05 -12.79 -4.21
N CYS A 136 -13.56 -11.58 -4.51
CA CYS A 136 -14.53 -10.87 -3.70
C CYS A 136 -15.89 -11.59 -3.70
N ASP A 137 -16.61 -11.48 -2.59
CA ASP A 137 -18.02 -11.83 -2.52
C ASP A 137 -18.86 -10.75 -3.21
N TRP A 138 -19.06 -10.89 -4.51
CA TRP A 138 -19.71 -9.90 -5.36
C TRP A 138 -21.19 -9.68 -5.04
N GLU A 139 -21.85 -10.62 -4.38
CA GLU A 139 -23.22 -10.48 -3.92
C GLU A 139 -23.34 -9.44 -2.77
N ARG A 140 -22.21 -9.18 -2.07
CA ARG A 140 -22.09 -8.19 -1.01
C ARG A 140 -21.55 -6.84 -1.48
N THR A 141 -21.51 -6.62 -2.80
CA THR A 141 -21.02 -5.34 -3.33
C THR A 141 -21.82 -4.18 -2.76
N ALA A 142 -21.16 -3.23 -2.09
CA ALA A 142 -21.79 -2.10 -1.46
C ALA A 142 -21.23 -0.77 -2.01
N PHE A 143 -22.07 0.24 -2.03
CA PHE A 143 -21.69 1.62 -2.33
C PHE A 143 -22.00 2.51 -1.13
N THR A 144 -21.09 3.40 -0.77
CA THR A 144 -21.23 4.22 0.46
C THR A 144 -22.49 5.10 0.50
N MET A 145 -23.20 5.29 -0.62
CA MET A 145 -24.50 5.98 -0.68
C MET A 145 -25.66 5.05 -1.04
N ASP A 146 -25.52 3.73 -0.90
CA ASP A 146 -26.68 2.84 -0.95
C ASP A 146 -27.67 3.20 0.17
N PRO A 147 -28.97 2.95 0.00
CA PRO A 147 -29.99 3.36 0.99
C PRO A 147 -29.68 2.94 2.41
N GLU A 148 -29.31 1.68 2.62
CA GLU A 148 -28.98 1.12 3.94
C GLU A 148 -27.73 1.78 4.54
N MET A 149 -26.74 2.07 3.70
CA MET A 149 -25.53 2.77 4.13
C MET A 149 -25.84 4.21 4.53
N SER A 150 -26.69 4.89 3.75
CA SER A 150 -27.12 6.25 4.03
C SER A 150 -27.93 6.36 5.32
N GLU A 151 -28.84 5.42 5.56
CA GLU A 151 -29.60 5.36 6.82
C GLU A 151 -28.64 5.18 8.03
N ALA A 152 -27.64 4.32 7.92
CA ALA A 152 -26.65 4.12 8.97
C ALA A 152 -25.86 5.41 9.28
N VAL A 153 -25.46 6.15 8.24
CA VAL A 153 -24.73 7.43 8.38
C VAL A 153 -25.60 8.48 9.06
N ILE A 154 -26.86 8.61 8.66
CA ILE A 154 -27.81 9.58 9.23
C ILE A 154 -28.08 9.24 10.70
N LYS A 155 -28.32 7.96 11.01
CA LYS A 155 -28.51 7.48 12.39
C LYS A 155 -27.32 7.82 13.30
N VAL A 156 -26.09 7.60 12.80
CA VAL A 156 -24.86 7.93 13.53
C VAL A 156 -24.73 9.43 13.75
N PHE A 157 -25.05 10.25 12.78
CA PHE A 157 -25.02 11.70 12.96
C PHE A 157 -26.01 12.15 14.05
N VAL A 158 -27.26 11.68 14.01
CA VAL A 158 -28.29 12.01 14.99
C VAL A 158 -27.90 11.54 16.39
N ASP A 159 -27.36 10.32 16.52
CA ASP A 159 -26.90 9.76 17.79
C ASP A 159 -25.76 10.61 18.41
N LEU A 160 -24.71 10.90 17.64
CA LEU A 160 -23.58 11.70 18.10
C LEU A 160 -23.97 13.16 18.41
N TYR A 161 -24.93 13.71 17.68
CA TYR A 161 -25.51 15.01 18.02
C TYR A 161 -26.24 14.97 19.37
N ASN A 162 -27.08 13.98 19.59
CA ASN A 162 -27.81 13.82 20.84
C ASN A 162 -26.90 13.56 22.04
N LYS A 163 -25.77 12.88 21.83
CA LYS A 163 -24.69 12.69 22.83
C LYS A 163 -23.86 13.97 23.05
N GLY A 164 -24.05 15.02 22.24
CA GLY A 164 -23.31 16.29 22.33
C GLY A 164 -21.90 16.26 21.76
N PHE A 165 -21.56 15.22 20.99
CA PHE A 165 -20.30 15.16 20.27
C PHE A 165 -20.34 15.94 18.95
N ILE A 166 -21.47 15.95 18.23
CA ILE A 166 -21.66 16.82 17.06
C ILE A 166 -22.24 18.15 17.51
N TYR A 167 -21.69 19.23 16.97
CA TYR A 167 -22.17 20.59 17.22
C TYR A 167 -21.98 21.47 15.97
N ARG A 168 -22.77 22.54 15.87
CA ARG A 168 -22.58 23.59 14.88
C ARG A 168 -21.81 24.75 15.52
N GLY A 169 -20.77 25.25 14.83
CA GLY A 169 -19.93 26.28 15.40
C GLY A 169 -19.34 27.21 14.35
N TYR A 170 -19.18 28.48 14.74
CA TYR A 170 -18.53 29.50 13.91
C TYR A 170 -17.03 29.46 14.18
N ARG A 171 -16.26 28.85 13.29
CA ARG A 171 -14.82 28.62 13.47
C ARG A 171 -14.04 28.96 12.21
N MET A 172 -12.71 29.17 12.40
CA MET A 172 -11.78 29.26 11.28
C MET A 172 -11.65 27.88 10.61
N VAL A 173 -11.85 27.83 9.29
CA VAL A 173 -11.76 26.62 8.47
C VAL A 173 -10.88 26.85 7.27
N ASN A 174 -10.36 25.77 6.69
CA ASN A 174 -9.65 25.81 5.43
C ASN A 174 -10.68 25.79 4.29
N TRP A 175 -10.76 26.89 3.54
CA TRP A 175 -11.68 27.05 2.43
C TRP A 175 -10.98 26.84 1.09
N ASP A 176 -11.53 25.96 0.25
CA ASP A 176 -11.11 25.78 -1.14
C ASP A 176 -11.94 26.70 -2.05
N PRO A 177 -11.36 27.78 -2.60
CA PRO A 177 -12.13 28.75 -3.38
C PRO A 177 -12.50 28.26 -4.78
N GLU A 178 -11.84 27.21 -5.28
CA GLU A 178 -12.19 26.60 -6.57
C GLU A 178 -13.35 25.62 -6.43
N ALA A 179 -13.30 24.76 -5.43
CA ALA A 179 -14.38 23.84 -5.09
C ALA A 179 -15.53 24.54 -4.32
N LYS A 180 -15.30 25.74 -3.77
CA LYS A 180 -16.24 26.51 -2.92
C LYS A 180 -16.77 25.70 -1.74
N THR A 181 -15.88 25.01 -1.07
CA THR A 181 -16.19 24.16 0.09
C THR A 181 -15.06 24.17 1.10
N THR A 182 -15.39 23.77 2.33
CA THR A 182 -14.39 23.53 3.38
C THR A 182 -13.59 22.26 3.14
N LEU A 183 -12.36 22.25 3.66
CA LEU A 183 -11.47 21.09 3.73
C LEU A 183 -11.16 20.78 5.18
N SER A 184 -10.91 19.51 5.50
CA SER A 184 -10.28 19.16 6.77
C SER A 184 -8.79 19.52 6.75
N ASP A 185 -8.19 19.68 7.94
CA ASP A 185 -6.78 20.10 8.06
C ASP A 185 -5.83 19.15 7.31
N GLU A 186 -6.17 17.87 7.27
CA GLU A 186 -5.39 16.81 6.63
C GLU A 186 -5.45 16.84 5.08
N GLU A 187 -6.48 17.49 4.51
CA GLU A 187 -6.64 17.66 3.05
C GLU A 187 -5.82 18.85 2.52
N VAL A 188 -5.12 19.56 3.41
CA VAL A 188 -4.27 20.70 3.05
C VAL A 188 -2.81 20.26 2.92
N ILE A 189 -2.24 20.43 1.74
CA ILE A 189 -0.83 20.17 1.47
C ILE A 189 -0.05 21.47 1.57
N TYR A 190 0.92 21.51 2.47
CA TYR A 190 1.78 22.69 2.64
C TYR A 190 3.03 22.56 1.77
N GLU A 191 3.24 23.58 0.92
CA GLU A 191 4.40 23.69 0.03
C GLU A 191 5.20 24.94 0.34
N GLU A 192 6.52 24.83 0.33
CA GLU A 192 7.39 26.01 0.39
C GLU A 192 7.35 26.73 -0.96
N ARG A 193 6.94 28.00 -0.96
CA ARG A 193 6.90 28.84 -2.14
C ARG A 193 7.66 30.13 -1.89
N GLN A 194 8.39 30.57 -2.89
CA GLN A 194 8.97 31.90 -2.91
C GLN A 194 7.88 32.94 -3.15
N GLY A 195 7.80 33.91 -2.27
CA GLY A 195 6.91 35.06 -2.34
C GLY A 195 7.68 36.33 -1.95
N ASN A 196 6.92 37.36 -1.59
CA ASN A 196 7.47 38.60 -1.15
C ASN A 196 6.90 38.99 0.22
N LEU A 197 7.72 39.61 1.05
CA LEU A 197 7.33 40.29 2.25
C LEU A 197 7.31 41.79 1.97
N TYR A 198 6.16 42.44 2.16
CA TYR A 198 5.92 43.85 1.86
C TYR A 198 5.91 44.65 3.15
N TYR A 199 6.70 45.71 3.23
CA TYR A 199 6.80 46.61 4.36
C TYR A 199 5.93 47.84 4.09
N LEU A 200 4.83 47.99 4.84
CA LEU A 200 3.80 49.00 4.63
C LEU A 200 3.78 49.96 5.80
N GLU A 201 3.65 51.25 5.48
CA GLU A 201 3.54 52.35 6.48
C GLU A 201 2.07 52.63 6.81
N TYR A 202 1.75 52.59 8.11
CA TYR A 202 0.46 52.97 8.64
C TYR A 202 0.62 54.29 9.41
N LYS A 203 -0.22 55.28 9.11
CA LYS A 203 -0.27 56.55 9.79
C LYS A 203 -0.98 56.39 11.14
N ILE A 204 -0.53 57.17 12.13
CA ILE A 204 -1.19 57.25 13.45
C ILE A 204 -2.23 58.33 13.43
N GLU A 205 -3.43 58.06 13.92
CA GLU A 205 -4.53 59.03 13.98
C GLU A 205 -4.13 60.25 14.83
N ASN A 206 -4.37 61.44 14.27
CA ASN A 206 -4.06 62.73 14.91
C ASN A 206 -2.58 62.86 15.34
N SER A 207 -1.63 62.29 14.64
CA SER A 207 -0.19 62.36 14.89
C SER A 207 0.58 62.34 13.55
N GLU A 208 1.80 62.87 13.59
CA GLU A 208 2.76 62.72 12.49
C GLU A 208 3.53 61.39 12.59
N ASP A 209 3.31 60.62 13.64
CA ASP A 209 3.95 59.32 13.84
C ASP A 209 3.43 58.30 12.79
N THR A 210 4.30 57.39 12.42
CA THR A 210 3.97 56.23 11.54
C THR A 210 4.41 54.92 12.18
N LEU A 211 3.86 53.85 11.71
CA LEU A 211 4.19 52.49 12.13
C LEU A 211 4.35 51.60 10.89
N THR A 212 5.40 50.82 10.85
CA THR A 212 5.67 49.92 9.72
C THR A 212 5.27 48.48 10.07
N ILE A 213 4.43 47.88 9.26
CA ILE A 213 4.12 46.44 9.33
C ILE A 213 4.75 45.71 8.18
N ALA A 214 4.98 44.38 8.33
CA ALA A 214 5.41 43.50 7.27
C ALA A 214 4.36 42.41 7.00
N THR A 215 3.96 42.24 5.74
CA THR A 215 2.94 41.24 5.36
C THR A 215 3.29 40.55 4.06
N THR A 216 2.97 39.26 3.95
CA THR A 216 3.00 38.49 2.68
C THR A 216 1.70 38.61 1.88
N ARG A 217 0.67 39.22 2.50
CA ARG A 217 -0.70 39.28 1.98
C ARG A 217 -1.25 40.72 1.98
N PRO A 218 -0.68 41.63 1.17
CA PRO A 218 -1.11 43.02 1.14
C PRO A 218 -2.57 43.23 0.71
N GLU A 219 -3.17 42.28 -0.02
CA GLU A 219 -4.58 42.29 -0.41
C GLU A 219 -5.53 42.16 0.78
N THR A 220 -5.07 41.71 1.97
CA THR A 220 -5.95 41.52 3.12
C THR A 220 -6.04 42.76 4.02
N ILE A 221 -5.34 43.86 3.70
CA ILE A 221 -5.39 45.08 4.56
C ILE A 221 -6.80 45.62 4.71
N PHE A 222 -7.69 45.40 3.76
CA PHE A 222 -9.09 45.80 3.85
C PHE A 222 -9.86 45.14 5.01
N GLY A 223 -9.36 44.05 5.54
CA GLY A 223 -9.92 43.32 6.68
C GLY A 223 -9.20 43.59 8.01
N ASP A 224 -8.20 44.50 8.03
CA ASP A 224 -7.46 44.83 9.26
C ASP A 224 -8.35 45.51 10.27
N THR A 225 -8.34 45.06 11.52
CA THR A 225 -9.13 45.57 12.61
C THR A 225 -8.32 45.99 13.83
N ALA A 226 -7.02 45.67 13.86
CA ALA A 226 -6.06 46.22 14.83
C ALA A 226 -4.62 46.16 14.29
N ILE A 227 -3.71 46.87 14.92
CA ILE A 227 -2.26 46.62 14.89
C ILE A 227 -1.89 46.09 16.26
N CYS A 228 -1.11 45.00 16.32
CA CYS A 228 -0.61 44.43 17.56
C CYS A 228 0.89 44.75 17.72
N ILE A 229 1.30 45.18 18.89
CA ILE A 229 2.69 45.46 19.32
C ILE A 229 3.00 44.64 20.56
N ASN A 230 4.28 44.35 20.80
CA ASN A 230 4.67 43.71 22.04
C ASN A 230 4.76 44.77 23.18
N PRO A 231 4.12 44.55 24.35
CA PRO A 231 4.14 45.51 25.47
C PRO A 231 5.56 45.80 26.00
N ASN A 232 6.52 44.92 25.77
CA ASN A 232 7.91 45.04 26.20
C ASN A 232 8.81 45.70 25.14
N ASP A 233 8.27 46.05 23.96
CA ASP A 233 9.02 46.73 22.90
C ASP A 233 9.08 48.26 23.14
N GLU A 234 10.24 48.72 23.57
CA GLU A 234 10.50 50.14 23.86
C GLU A 234 10.27 51.03 22.62
N ARG A 235 10.43 50.53 21.41
CA ARG A 235 10.26 51.28 20.16
C ARG A 235 8.84 51.80 20.00
N PHE A 236 7.84 51.09 20.50
CA PHE A 236 6.44 51.36 20.27
C PHE A 236 5.68 51.81 21.53
N ARG A 237 6.34 51.94 22.69
CA ARG A 237 5.72 52.35 23.97
C ARG A 237 4.91 53.64 23.86
N HIS A 238 5.35 54.57 23.01
CA HIS A 238 4.68 55.90 22.81
C HIS A 238 3.38 55.78 21.99
N LEU A 239 3.10 54.62 21.38
CA LEU A 239 1.90 54.35 20.58
C LEU A 239 0.80 53.64 21.38
N LYS A 240 1.04 53.34 22.64
CA LYS A 240 0.05 52.71 23.53
C LYS A 240 -1.23 53.51 23.60
N GLY A 241 -2.38 52.85 23.33
CA GLY A 241 -3.70 53.45 23.35
C GLY A 241 -4.00 54.43 22.20
N LYS A 242 -3.06 54.57 21.22
CA LYS A 242 -3.31 55.27 19.97
C LYS A 242 -4.02 54.39 18.96
N LYS A 243 -4.39 55.00 17.85
CA LYS A 243 -5.06 54.28 16.71
C LYS A 243 -4.24 54.51 15.45
N ALA A 244 -4.27 53.50 14.58
CA ALA A 244 -3.66 53.55 13.25
C ALA A 244 -4.71 53.70 12.16
N ILE A 245 -4.31 54.22 11.02
CA ILE A 245 -5.15 54.40 9.84
C ILE A 245 -4.74 53.37 8.80
N VAL A 246 -5.67 52.45 8.43
CA VAL A 246 -5.43 51.46 7.40
C VAL A 246 -5.26 52.14 6.05
N PRO A 247 -4.17 51.83 5.32
CA PRO A 247 -3.94 52.39 3.98
C PRO A 247 -5.11 52.14 3.01
N ILE A 248 -5.28 53.02 2.04
CA ILE A 248 -6.28 52.97 0.97
C ILE A 248 -7.72 53.14 1.49
N CYS A 249 -8.20 52.31 2.43
CA CYS A 249 -9.59 52.38 2.92
C CYS A 249 -9.79 53.45 4.00
N GLY A 250 -8.74 53.95 4.64
CA GLY A 250 -8.84 55.00 5.63
C GLY A 250 -9.49 54.62 6.97
N ARG A 251 -9.75 53.32 7.20
CA ARG A 251 -10.34 52.86 8.47
C ARG A 251 -9.40 53.13 9.64
N VAL A 252 -9.98 53.63 10.72
CA VAL A 252 -9.25 53.86 11.99
C VAL A 252 -9.39 52.63 12.87
N ILE A 253 -8.24 52.04 13.25
CA ILE A 253 -8.16 50.77 14.02
C ILE A 253 -7.33 50.98 15.29
N PRO A 254 -7.61 50.28 16.40
CA PRO A 254 -6.83 50.37 17.64
C PRO A 254 -5.43 49.72 17.49
N ILE A 255 -4.47 50.25 18.30
CA ILE A 255 -3.21 49.56 18.55
C ILE A 255 -3.36 48.79 19.85
N ILE A 256 -3.26 47.46 19.78
CA ILE A 256 -3.34 46.55 20.92
C ILE A 256 -1.96 46.04 21.32
N GLU A 257 -1.84 45.57 22.55
CA GLU A 257 -0.57 45.07 23.11
C GLU A 257 -0.69 43.60 23.46
N ASP A 258 0.16 42.75 22.86
CA ASP A 258 0.22 41.34 23.18
C ASP A 258 1.63 40.77 23.07
N GLU A 259 2.02 39.91 24.03
CA GLU A 259 3.32 39.23 24.05
C GLU A 259 3.45 38.19 22.88
N TYR A 260 2.38 37.88 22.18
CA TYR A 260 2.39 37.07 20.99
C TYR A 260 3.29 37.61 19.88
N VAL A 261 3.43 38.94 19.79
CA VAL A 261 4.28 39.60 18.78
C VAL A 261 5.74 39.42 19.14
N ASP A 262 6.51 38.80 18.27
CA ASP A 262 7.95 38.65 18.38
C ASP A 262 8.64 40.00 18.06
N ILE A 263 9.39 40.54 19.02
CA ILE A 263 10.09 41.81 18.91
C ILE A 263 11.18 41.79 17.83
N GLU A 264 11.81 40.66 17.64
CA GLU A 264 12.92 40.46 16.70
C GLU A 264 12.44 40.10 15.29
N PHE A 265 11.20 39.65 15.13
CA PHE A 265 10.67 39.20 13.83
C PHE A 265 10.05 40.36 13.04
N GLY A 266 10.47 40.52 11.79
CA GLY A 266 9.94 41.52 10.86
C GLY A 266 10.17 42.95 11.39
N THR A 267 9.08 43.68 11.66
CA THR A 267 9.12 45.02 12.19
C THR A 267 8.84 45.10 13.70
N GLY A 268 8.47 43.98 14.34
CA GLY A 268 7.96 43.95 15.70
C GLY A 268 6.52 44.48 15.84
N CYS A 269 5.82 44.64 14.70
CA CYS A 269 4.42 45.04 14.64
C CYS A 269 3.66 44.09 13.73
N LEU A 270 2.50 43.66 14.17
CA LEU A 270 1.63 42.73 13.45
C LEU A 270 0.32 43.41 13.09
N LYS A 271 -0.07 43.40 11.81
CA LYS A 271 -1.44 43.72 11.41
C LYS A 271 -2.36 42.56 11.82
N VAL A 272 -3.54 42.83 12.32
CA VAL A 272 -4.49 41.82 12.80
C VAL A 272 -5.72 41.80 11.91
N THR A 273 -5.93 40.64 11.24
CA THR A 273 -7.02 40.40 10.29
C THR A 273 -7.80 39.17 10.72
N PRO A 274 -8.69 39.24 11.71
CA PRO A 274 -9.31 38.09 12.39
C PRO A 274 -10.09 37.14 11.46
N ALA A 275 -10.57 37.65 10.31
CA ALA A 275 -11.32 36.85 9.37
C ALA A 275 -10.45 35.92 8.49
N HIS A 276 -9.12 36.14 8.37
CA HIS A 276 -8.28 35.52 7.35
C HIS A 276 -6.97 34.93 7.88
N ASP A 277 -6.80 34.85 9.19
CA ASP A 277 -5.66 34.19 9.85
C ASP A 277 -6.08 33.64 11.22
N GLU A 278 -5.66 32.42 11.54
CA GLU A 278 -6.05 31.72 12.80
C GLU A 278 -5.47 32.43 14.04
N ASN A 279 -4.23 32.91 13.96
CA ASN A 279 -3.60 33.61 15.08
C ASN A 279 -4.24 35.00 15.30
N ASP A 280 -4.54 35.69 14.20
CA ASP A 280 -5.23 36.96 14.23
C ASP A 280 -6.65 36.83 14.78
N LYS A 281 -7.32 35.72 14.50
CA LYS A 281 -8.63 35.36 15.09
C LYS A 281 -8.53 35.24 16.60
N ASN A 282 -7.53 34.52 17.11
CA ASN A 282 -7.33 34.38 18.56
C ASN A 282 -7.09 35.73 19.25
N LEU A 283 -6.30 36.61 18.61
CA LEU A 283 -6.16 37.99 19.07
C LEU A 283 -7.48 38.76 18.99
N GLY A 284 -8.24 38.58 17.90
CA GLY A 284 -9.55 39.17 17.70
C GLY A 284 -10.53 38.80 18.83
N GLU A 285 -10.60 37.55 19.23
CA GLU A 285 -11.43 37.09 20.34
C GLU A 285 -10.98 37.64 21.68
N LYS A 286 -9.66 37.61 21.95
CA LYS A 286 -9.06 38.14 23.20
C LYS A 286 -9.35 39.63 23.40
N TYR A 287 -9.26 40.39 22.34
CA TYR A 287 -9.43 41.86 22.37
C TYR A 287 -10.79 42.34 21.89
N LYS A 288 -11.70 41.39 21.55
CA LYS A 288 -13.07 41.67 21.04
C LYS A 288 -13.06 42.58 19.81
N LEU A 289 -12.16 42.29 18.87
CA LEU A 289 -12.05 43.07 17.63
C LEU A 289 -13.19 42.74 16.67
N GLU A 290 -13.48 43.68 15.77
CA GLU A 290 -14.40 43.44 14.67
C GLU A 290 -13.84 42.37 13.72
N VAL A 291 -14.72 41.55 13.15
CA VAL A 291 -14.38 40.51 12.15
C VAL A 291 -14.89 40.99 10.80
N ILE A 292 -14.00 41.28 9.87
CA ILE A 292 -14.32 41.78 8.54
C ILE A 292 -13.87 40.78 7.50
N ASP A 293 -14.81 39.95 6.97
CA ASP A 293 -14.54 39.05 5.85
C ASP A 293 -14.56 39.85 4.54
N ILE A 294 -13.47 39.84 3.81
CA ILE A 294 -13.28 40.60 2.57
C ILE A 294 -13.40 39.76 1.31
N PHE A 295 -13.61 38.45 1.42
CA PHE A 295 -13.67 37.57 0.28
C PHE A 295 -15.08 37.02 0.00
N ASN A 296 -15.37 36.83 -1.25
CA ASN A 296 -16.46 35.97 -1.74
C ASN A 296 -16.02 34.50 -1.70
N ASP A 297 -16.92 33.56 -1.97
CA ASP A 297 -16.65 32.10 -1.94
C ASP A 297 -15.59 31.66 -2.94
N ASP A 298 -15.38 32.39 -4.03
CA ASP A 298 -14.33 32.14 -5.03
C ASP A 298 -13.01 32.87 -4.71
N ALA A 299 -12.90 33.43 -3.51
CA ALA A 299 -11.79 34.28 -3.03
C ALA A 299 -11.52 35.53 -3.91
N SER A 300 -12.51 36.01 -4.66
CA SER A 300 -12.52 37.37 -5.17
C SER A 300 -12.88 38.34 -4.03
N LEU A 301 -12.42 39.60 -4.11
CA LEU A 301 -12.74 40.59 -3.08
C LEU A 301 -14.23 40.98 -3.18
N ASN A 302 -14.87 41.09 -2.01
CA ASN A 302 -16.25 41.58 -1.90
C ASN A 302 -16.30 43.13 -1.82
N SER A 303 -17.41 43.70 -1.37
CA SER A 303 -17.60 45.16 -1.31
C SER A 303 -16.58 45.90 -0.38
N PHE A 304 -15.98 45.23 0.60
CA PHE A 304 -14.93 45.80 1.43
C PHE A 304 -13.63 46.05 0.66
N GLY A 305 -13.41 45.38 -0.48
CA GLY A 305 -12.28 45.58 -1.35
C GLY A 305 -12.32 46.84 -2.21
N LEU A 306 -13.35 47.69 -2.05
CA LEU A 306 -13.52 48.97 -2.73
C LEU A 306 -13.37 48.85 -4.28
N GLN A 307 -12.39 49.59 -4.88
CA GLN A 307 -12.09 49.49 -6.32
C GLN A 307 -11.63 48.13 -6.82
N TYR A 308 -11.29 47.22 -5.94
CA TYR A 308 -10.88 45.87 -6.24
C TYR A 308 -12.02 44.82 -6.15
N GLN A 309 -13.25 45.27 -5.83
CA GLN A 309 -14.42 44.38 -5.73
C GLN A 309 -14.56 43.50 -6.97
N GLY A 310 -14.80 42.18 -6.79
CA GLY A 310 -14.97 41.20 -7.84
C GLY A 310 -13.69 40.71 -8.52
N LYS A 311 -12.51 41.23 -8.11
CA LYS A 311 -11.22 40.75 -8.63
C LYS A 311 -10.66 39.62 -7.78
N ASP A 312 -9.99 38.67 -8.42
CA ASP A 312 -9.25 37.60 -7.75
C ASP A 312 -8.15 38.15 -6.80
N ARG A 313 -8.01 37.55 -5.63
CA ARG A 313 -7.05 37.96 -4.59
C ARG A 313 -5.61 38.09 -5.07
N PHE A 314 -5.13 37.23 -5.98
CA PHE A 314 -3.75 37.30 -6.48
C PHE A 314 -3.57 38.40 -7.53
N VAL A 315 -4.63 38.72 -8.26
CA VAL A 315 -4.65 39.88 -9.15
C VAL A 315 -4.59 41.15 -8.29
N VAL A 316 -5.43 41.21 -7.26
CA VAL A 316 -5.46 42.35 -6.33
C VAL A 316 -4.11 42.50 -5.62
N ARG A 317 -3.48 41.42 -5.16
CA ARG A 317 -2.14 41.48 -4.54
C ARG A 317 -1.14 42.22 -5.41
N LYS A 318 -1.13 41.98 -6.72
CA LYS A 318 -0.24 42.64 -7.68
C LYS A 318 -0.60 44.12 -7.92
N GLU A 319 -1.89 44.41 -8.01
CA GLU A 319 -2.37 45.75 -8.27
C GLU A 319 -2.23 46.65 -7.05
N ILE A 320 -2.57 46.17 -5.86
CA ILE A 320 -2.49 46.94 -4.61
C ILE A 320 -1.04 47.30 -4.25
N VAL A 321 -0.08 46.43 -4.54
CA VAL A 321 1.35 46.70 -4.33
C VAL A 321 1.78 47.90 -5.15
N LYS A 322 1.35 48.02 -6.40
CA LYS A 322 1.64 49.18 -7.27
C LYS A 322 1.00 50.46 -6.72
N GLU A 323 -0.27 50.39 -6.32
CA GLU A 323 -0.97 51.56 -5.73
C GLU A 323 -0.28 52.03 -4.43
N LEU A 324 0.15 51.11 -3.57
CA LEU A 324 0.87 51.39 -2.33
C LEU A 324 2.26 52.02 -2.62
N GLU A 325 2.95 51.58 -3.66
CA GLU A 325 4.22 52.13 -4.11
C GLU A 325 4.03 53.56 -4.66
N GLU A 326 3.05 53.78 -5.53
CA GLU A 326 2.69 55.08 -6.10
C GLU A 326 2.32 56.10 -5.02
N LYS A 327 1.68 55.66 -3.96
CA LYS A 327 1.31 56.49 -2.78
C LYS A 327 2.43 56.68 -1.75
N GLY A 328 3.60 56.02 -1.98
CA GLY A 328 4.73 56.09 -1.04
C GLY A 328 4.50 55.32 0.27
N ILE A 329 3.53 54.44 0.34
CA ILE A 329 3.16 53.62 1.49
C ILE A 329 3.98 52.33 1.57
N LEU A 330 4.35 51.77 0.42
CA LEU A 330 5.25 50.63 0.33
C LEU A 330 6.70 51.09 0.51
N LEU A 331 7.29 50.80 1.65
CA LEU A 331 8.66 51.21 1.98
C LEU A 331 9.71 50.28 1.41
N LYS A 332 9.43 48.96 1.36
CA LYS A 332 10.38 47.93 0.98
C LYS A 332 9.67 46.65 0.56
N THR A 333 10.30 45.89 -0.32
CA THR A 333 9.90 44.54 -0.66
C THR A 333 11.10 43.60 -0.52
N GLU A 334 10.93 42.45 0.14
CA GLU A 334 11.96 41.43 0.30
C GLU A 334 11.45 40.09 -0.21
N VAL A 335 12.32 39.30 -0.83
CA VAL A 335 12.01 37.92 -1.15
C VAL A 335 11.88 37.11 0.14
N HIS A 336 10.79 36.42 0.30
CA HIS A 336 10.49 35.61 1.46
C HIS A 336 9.95 34.26 1.05
N THR A 337 10.44 33.18 1.69
CA THR A 337 9.92 31.83 1.50
C THR A 337 8.91 31.54 2.61
N ASN A 338 7.70 31.20 2.23
CA ASN A 338 6.64 30.85 3.16
C ASN A 338 6.00 29.49 2.79
N LYS A 339 5.42 28.86 3.80
CA LYS A 339 4.60 27.64 3.59
C LYS A 339 3.20 28.06 3.18
N VAL A 340 2.78 27.61 2.00
CA VAL A 340 1.46 27.90 1.44
C VAL A 340 0.65 26.62 1.42
N GLY A 341 -0.52 26.63 2.08
CA GLY A 341 -1.47 25.53 2.04
C GLY A 341 -2.20 25.48 0.70
N THR A 342 -2.30 24.28 0.12
CA THR A 342 -3.05 24.02 -1.12
C THR A 342 -4.01 22.86 -0.92
N SER A 343 -5.15 22.91 -1.57
CA SER A 343 -6.09 21.80 -1.62
C SER A 343 -5.46 20.57 -2.27
N GLU A 344 -5.55 19.42 -1.66
CA GLU A 344 -5.11 18.16 -2.26
C GLU A 344 -5.80 17.88 -3.59
N ARG A 345 -7.07 18.26 -3.72
CA ARG A 345 -7.95 17.92 -4.85
C ARG A 345 -7.85 18.91 -6.01
N THR A 346 -8.08 20.19 -5.75
CA THR A 346 -8.10 21.24 -6.78
C THR A 346 -6.74 21.85 -7.06
N LYS A 347 -5.78 21.71 -6.11
CA LYS A 347 -4.48 22.39 -6.08
C LYS A 347 -4.58 23.89 -5.89
N ALA A 348 -5.77 24.43 -5.67
CA ALA A 348 -5.97 25.81 -5.30
C ALA A 348 -5.29 26.15 -3.97
N VAL A 349 -4.76 27.36 -3.84
CA VAL A 349 -4.29 27.88 -2.54
C VAL A 349 -5.51 28.07 -1.66
N ILE A 350 -5.53 27.44 -0.49
CA ILE A 350 -6.63 27.56 0.47
C ILE A 350 -6.73 28.99 1.02
N GLU A 351 -7.92 29.34 1.52
CA GLU A 351 -8.17 30.57 2.23
C GLU A 351 -8.66 30.25 3.65
N PRO A 352 -7.92 30.66 4.72
CA PRO A 352 -8.46 30.61 6.07
C PRO A 352 -9.71 31.51 6.15
N ARG A 353 -10.84 30.97 6.57
CA ARG A 353 -12.12 31.67 6.58
C ARG A 353 -12.95 31.32 7.81
N LEU A 354 -13.61 32.27 8.40
CA LEU A 354 -14.59 32.03 9.46
C LEU A 354 -15.93 31.61 8.83
N SER A 355 -16.45 30.47 9.27
CA SER A 355 -17.72 29.94 8.76
C SER A 355 -18.46 29.15 9.84
N ASP A 356 -19.80 29.16 9.76
CA ASP A 356 -20.65 28.26 10.54
C ASP A 356 -20.61 26.86 9.91
N GLN A 357 -20.04 25.88 10.60
CA GLN A 357 -19.84 24.53 10.13
C GLN A 357 -20.23 23.50 11.20
N TRP A 358 -20.39 22.23 10.78
CA TRP A 358 -20.61 21.12 11.68
C TRP A 358 -19.30 20.45 12.04
N PHE A 359 -19.12 20.19 13.34
CA PHE A 359 -17.91 19.60 13.90
C PHE A 359 -18.25 18.39 14.76
N LEU A 360 -17.35 17.40 14.74
CA LEU A 360 -17.36 16.27 15.67
C LEU A 360 -16.20 16.45 16.67
N LYS A 361 -16.51 16.43 17.96
CA LYS A 361 -15.53 16.44 19.05
C LYS A 361 -14.79 15.11 19.08
N MET A 362 -13.50 15.12 18.85
CA MET A 362 -12.69 13.92 18.68
C MET A 362 -11.93 13.49 19.93
N GLU A 363 -11.60 14.41 20.84
CA GLU A 363 -10.68 14.15 21.94
C GLU A 363 -11.12 12.98 22.84
N GLU A 364 -12.38 12.93 23.22
CA GLU A 364 -12.92 11.86 24.09
C GLU A 364 -13.08 10.55 23.31
N LEU A 365 -13.59 10.62 22.08
CA LEU A 365 -13.82 9.49 21.21
C LEU A 365 -12.49 8.81 20.79
N ALA A 366 -11.39 9.54 20.75
CA ALA A 366 -10.08 9.02 20.37
C ALA A 366 -9.40 8.20 21.47
N LYS A 367 -9.75 8.39 22.75
CA LYS A 367 -9.05 7.73 23.88
C LYS A 367 -9.01 6.21 23.76
N PRO A 368 -10.15 5.50 23.56
CA PRO A 368 -10.13 4.03 23.41
C PRO A 368 -9.30 3.59 22.17
N ALA A 369 -9.37 4.36 21.07
CA ALA A 369 -8.61 4.07 19.86
C ALA A 369 -7.09 4.25 20.04
N ILE A 370 -6.66 5.18 20.88
CA ILE A 370 -5.25 5.35 21.27
C ILE A 370 -4.80 4.13 22.08
N ASP A 371 -5.56 3.72 23.07
CA ASP A 371 -5.22 2.58 23.94
C ASP A 371 -5.18 1.26 23.16
N ALA A 372 -6.10 1.06 22.21
CA ALA A 372 -6.15 -0.14 21.38
C ALA A 372 -4.88 -0.37 20.56
N VAL A 373 -4.20 0.68 20.14
CA VAL A 373 -3.00 0.60 19.27
C VAL A 373 -1.72 0.83 20.06
N LEU A 374 -1.73 1.76 21.02
CA LEU A 374 -0.53 2.27 21.70
C LEU A 374 -0.43 1.87 23.17
N GLY A 375 -1.53 1.41 23.77
CA GLY A 375 -1.59 1.00 25.18
C GLY A 375 -0.69 -0.20 25.49
N GLU A 376 -0.45 -0.45 26.76
CA GLU A 376 0.38 -1.58 27.25
C GLU A 376 -0.19 -2.93 26.80
N ASN A 377 -1.50 -3.05 26.72
CA ASN A 377 -2.24 -4.23 26.26
C ASN A 377 -2.85 -4.00 24.88
N SER A 378 -2.06 -3.43 23.95
CA SER A 378 -2.58 -3.10 22.62
C SER A 378 -3.18 -4.33 21.93
N GLU A 379 -4.45 -4.23 21.52
CA GLU A 379 -5.21 -5.31 20.88
C GLU A 379 -5.16 -5.30 19.36
N LEU A 380 -4.73 -4.17 18.78
CA LEU A 380 -4.68 -3.95 17.35
C LEU A 380 -3.25 -3.78 16.87
N ASN A 381 -2.87 -4.52 15.83
CA ASN A 381 -1.52 -4.52 15.29
C ASN A 381 -1.41 -3.72 14.00
N LEU A 382 -0.42 -2.83 13.92
CA LEU A 382 -0.01 -2.17 12.67
C LEU A 382 1.22 -2.85 12.07
N TYR A 383 1.14 -3.22 10.82
CA TYR A 383 2.24 -3.81 10.06
C TYR A 383 2.63 -2.90 8.88
N PRO A 384 3.90 -2.45 8.79
CA PRO A 384 4.95 -2.63 9.80
C PRO A 384 4.78 -1.71 11.02
N LYS A 385 5.34 -2.14 12.16
CA LYS A 385 5.23 -1.46 13.47
C LYS A 385 5.69 0.01 13.49
N LYS A 386 6.53 0.43 12.52
CA LYS A 386 7.00 1.83 12.40
C LYS A 386 5.84 2.85 12.34
N PHE A 387 4.70 2.46 11.78
CA PHE A 387 3.53 3.33 11.65
C PHE A 387 2.80 3.60 12.98
N LYS A 388 3.12 2.89 14.07
CA LYS A 388 2.64 3.26 15.41
C LYS A 388 3.09 4.68 15.82
N ASN A 389 4.27 5.13 15.37
CA ASN A 389 4.73 6.49 15.65
C ASN A 389 3.93 7.54 14.88
N THR A 390 3.60 7.28 13.62
CA THR A 390 2.74 8.15 12.81
C THR A 390 1.34 8.22 13.39
N TYR A 391 0.77 7.07 13.76
CA TYR A 391 -0.53 6.97 14.43
C TYR A 391 -0.55 7.78 15.74
N ARG A 392 0.48 7.61 16.58
CA ARG A 392 0.65 8.37 17.83
C ARG A 392 0.63 9.87 17.59
N HIS A 393 1.44 10.34 16.65
CA HIS A 393 1.54 11.77 16.37
C HIS A 393 0.19 12.40 16.00
N TRP A 394 -0.60 11.72 15.18
CA TRP A 394 -1.92 12.20 14.78
C TRP A 394 -2.94 12.12 15.92
N MET A 395 -2.98 11.00 16.64
CA MET A 395 -4.00 10.75 17.65
C MET A 395 -3.81 11.58 18.94
N GLU A 396 -2.56 11.82 19.35
CA GLU A 396 -2.25 12.67 20.51
C GLU A 396 -2.47 14.17 20.24
N ASN A 397 -2.56 14.57 18.98
CA ASN A 397 -2.80 15.95 18.55
C ASN A 397 -4.13 16.09 17.79
N ILE A 398 -5.06 15.19 18.01
CA ILE A 398 -6.34 15.17 17.30
C ILE A 398 -7.15 16.42 17.63
N ARG A 399 -7.75 17.03 16.59
CA ARG A 399 -8.62 18.20 16.70
C ARG A 399 -10.05 17.80 16.34
N ASP A 400 -11.01 18.70 16.65
CA ASP A 400 -12.38 18.52 16.22
C ASP A 400 -12.46 18.44 14.70
N TRP A 401 -13.17 17.45 14.22
CA TRP A 401 -13.29 17.18 12.80
C TRP A 401 -14.42 17.98 12.17
N ASN A 402 -14.10 18.85 11.21
CA ASN A 402 -15.10 19.52 10.39
C ASN A 402 -15.73 18.51 9.43
N ILE A 403 -17.01 18.18 9.64
CA ILE A 403 -17.75 17.13 8.92
C ILE A 403 -18.68 17.69 7.83
N SER A 404 -18.84 18.99 7.69
CA SER A 404 -19.72 19.59 6.66
C SER A 404 -18.95 19.99 5.41
N ARG A 405 -19.57 19.82 4.25
CA ARG A 405 -19.08 20.20 2.92
C ARG A 405 -20.19 20.86 2.12
N GLN A 406 -19.89 21.98 1.46
CA GLN A 406 -20.81 22.74 0.62
C GLN A 406 -20.94 22.09 -0.78
N LEU A 407 -21.40 20.84 -0.78
CA LEU A 407 -21.54 19.98 -1.94
C LEU A 407 -22.97 19.46 -2.06
N TRP A 408 -23.36 19.07 -3.25
CA TRP A 408 -24.61 18.35 -3.47
C TRP A 408 -24.42 16.82 -3.47
N TRP A 409 -23.23 16.34 -3.88
CA TRP A 409 -22.91 14.93 -3.92
C TRP A 409 -22.36 14.42 -2.58
N GLY A 410 -23.18 13.67 -1.86
CA GLY A 410 -22.89 13.12 -0.53
C GLY A 410 -24.15 13.00 0.31
N HIS A 411 -24.00 12.53 1.55
CA HIS A 411 -25.08 12.42 2.53
C HIS A 411 -25.46 13.82 3.03
N GLN A 412 -26.65 14.26 2.73
CA GLN A 412 -27.14 15.56 3.18
C GLN A 412 -27.29 15.59 4.70
N ILE A 413 -26.83 16.66 5.34
CA ILE A 413 -26.86 16.81 6.79
C ILE A 413 -28.30 16.79 7.31
N PRO A 414 -28.63 15.94 8.33
CA PRO A 414 -30.01 15.75 8.82
C PRO A 414 -30.37 16.81 9.86
N ALA A 415 -30.10 18.09 9.56
CA ALA A 415 -30.50 19.25 10.34
C ALA A 415 -31.59 20.03 9.59
N PHE A 416 -32.65 20.39 10.29
CA PHE A 416 -33.84 21.03 9.69
C PHE A 416 -34.09 22.37 10.36
N PHE A 417 -33.95 23.45 9.62
CA PHE A 417 -34.16 24.82 10.11
C PHE A 417 -35.65 25.18 10.01
N TYR A 418 -36.14 25.76 11.09
CA TYR A 418 -37.53 26.23 11.20
C TYR A 418 -37.65 27.76 11.35
N GLY A 419 -36.54 28.49 11.26
CA GLY A 419 -36.44 29.93 11.37
C GLY A 419 -35.11 30.45 10.81
N ASP A 420 -34.94 31.78 10.89
CA ASP A 420 -33.71 32.45 10.37
C ASP A 420 -32.60 32.59 11.41
N GLY A 421 -32.85 32.20 12.67
CA GLY A 421 -31.87 32.22 13.72
C GLY A 421 -30.84 31.10 13.58
N LYS A 422 -29.59 31.33 14.00
CA LYS A 422 -28.50 30.33 13.89
C LYS A 422 -28.80 29.05 14.66
N GLU A 423 -29.59 29.12 15.73
CA GLU A 423 -30.00 28.01 16.59
C GLU A 423 -31.45 27.51 16.31
N ASP A 424 -32.07 28.05 15.26
CA ASP A 424 -33.45 27.71 14.89
C ASP A 424 -33.51 26.44 14.04
N PHE A 425 -32.89 25.36 14.53
CA PHE A 425 -32.88 24.05 13.84
C PHE A 425 -33.14 22.91 14.81
N VAL A 426 -33.47 21.75 14.26
CA VAL A 426 -33.56 20.46 14.94
C VAL A 426 -32.80 19.41 14.12
N VAL A 427 -32.32 18.36 14.79
CA VAL A 427 -31.62 17.24 14.14
C VAL A 427 -32.48 16.00 14.30
N ALA A 428 -32.78 15.31 13.21
CA ALA A 428 -33.60 14.10 13.19
C ALA A 428 -33.27 13.23 11.97
N GLU A 429 -33.57 11.94 12.05
CA GLU A 429 -33.34 10.99 10.96
C GLU A 429 -34.23 11.29 9.74
N THR A 430 -35.46 11.75 9.97
CA THR A 430 -36.42 12.11 8.92
C THR A 430 -37.00 13.50 9.12
N ILE A 431 -37.48 14.11 8.05
CA ILE A 431 -38.18 15.42 8.11
C ILE A 431 -39.47 15.33 8.95
N SER A 432 -40.12 14.17 9.01
CA SER A 432 -41.32 13.94 9.81
C SER A 432 -40.99 13.97 11.31
N ASP A 433 -39.91 13.35 11.71
CA ASP A 433 -39.43 13.38 13.09
C ASP A 433 -38.94 14.78 13.46
N ALA A 434 -38.25 15.46 12.53
CA ALA A 434 -37.85 16.85 12.69
C ALA A 434 -39.05 17.78 12.96
N LEU A 435 -40.15 17.57 12.26
CA LEU A 435 -41.37 18.37 12.47
C LEU A 435 -41.94 18.17 13.87
N ILE A 436 -41.92 16.94 14.38
CA ILE A 436 -42.39 16.65 15.75
C ILE A 436 -41.52 17.39 16.77
N ILE A 437 -40.19 17.24 16.65
CA ILE A 437 -39.22 17.87 17.54
C ILE A 437 -39.29 19.40 17.44
N ALA A 438 -39.47 19.97 16.24
CA ALA A 438 -39.58 21.40 16.02
C ALA A 438 -40.84 21.99 16.69
N LYS A 439 -41.99 21.28 16.59
CA LYS A 439 -43.26 21.67 17.28
C LYS A 439 -43.07 21.67 18.79
N GLU A 440 -42.41 20.64 19.35
CA GLU A 440 -42.14 20.54 20.78
C GLU A 440 -41.17 21.65 21.22
N LYS A 441 -40.09 21.86 20.50
CA LYS A 441 -39.03 22.86 20.85
C LYS A 441 -39.59 24.29 20.80
N THR A 442 -40.44 24.61 19.80
CA THR A 442 -40.98 25.96 19.60
C THR A 442 -42.30 26.21 20.32
N GLY A 443 -43.04 25.15 20.72
CA GLY A 443 -44.44 25.25 21.16
C GLY A 443 -45.43 25.60 20.03
N ASN A 444 -44.99 25.69 18.79
CA ASN A 444 -45.82 26.05 17.63
C ASN A 444 -46.38 24.80 16.92
N THR A 445 -47.62 24.44 17.28
CA THR A 445 -48.28 23.26 16.72
C THR A 445 -48.72 23.41 15.27
N THR A 446 -48.65 24.65 14.71
CA THR A 446 -49.07 24.94 13.34
C THR A 446 -47.99 24.72 12.29
N LEU A 447 -46.74 24.49 12.69
CA LEU A 447 -45.65 24.17 11.79
C LEU A 447 -46.02 22.97 10.90
N THR A 448 -45.62 23.05 9.64
CA THR A 448 -45.76 21.99 8.63
C THR A 448 -44.41 21.60 8.07
N ILE A 449 -44.34 20.53 7.28
CA ILE A 449 -43.09 20.11 6.60
C ILE A 449 -42.54 21.22 5.71
N SER A 450 -43.43 22.07 5.07
CA SER A 450 -43.01 23.17 4.21
C SER A 450 -42.34 24.34 4.96
N ASP A 451 -42.47 24.38 6.27
CA ASP A 451 -41.83 25.38 7.12
C ASP A 451 -40.43 24.94 7.56
N LEU A 452 -40.01 23.69 7.24
CA LEU A 452 -38.69 23.15 7.53
C LEU A 452 -37.81 23.16 6.28
N LYS A 453 -36.61 23.71 6.43
CA LYS A 453 -35.60 23.67 5.38
C LYS A 453 -34.44 22.79 5.87
N GLN A 454 -34.17 21.68 5.16
CA GLN A 454 -32.98 20.85 5.46
C GLN A 454 -31.70 21.62 5.13
N ASP A 455 -30.67 21.41 5.93
CA ASP A 455 -29.30 21.91 5.67
C ASP A 455 -28.86 21.53 4.25
N GLU A 456 -28.30 22.47 3.51
CA GLU A 456 -27.89 22.23 2.12
C GLU A 456 -26.55 21.52 2.00
N ASP A 457 -25.77 21.50 3.07
CA ASP A 457 -24.45 20.87 3.09
C ASP A 457 -24.55 19.35 3.10
N ALA A 458 -23.51 18.70 2.56
CA ALA A 458 -23.30 17.27 2.66
C ALA A 458 -22.24 16.95 3.72
N LEU A 459 -22.26 15.72 4.22
CA LEU A 459 -21.23 15.19 5.11
C LEU A 459 -19.92 14.89 4.35
N ASP A 460 -18.80 15.04 5.04
CA ASP A 460 -17.50 14.56 4.57
C ASP A 460 -17.57 13.07 4.20
N THR A 461 -16.99 12.68 3.08
CA THR A 461 -16.96 11.28 2.61
C THR A 461 -16.44 10.33 3.68
N TRP A 462 -15.48 10.75 4.50
CA TRP A 462 -14.92 9.94 5.59
C TRP A 462 -15.92 9.68 6.71
N PHE A 463 -16.97 10.49 6.85
CA PHE A 463 -18.04 10.26 7.83
C PHE A 463 -18.99 9.11 7.44
N SER A 464 -18.94 8.65 6.21
CA SER A 464 -19.59 7.40 5.79
C SER A 464 -18.63 6.22 5.86
N SER A 465 -17.43 6.37 5.30
CA SER A 465 -16.48 5.27 5.18
C SER A 465 -15.84 4.83 6.51
N TRP A 466 -15.86 5.65 7.58
CA TRP A 466 -15.42 5.22 8.92
C TRP A 466 -16.31 4.16 9.55
N LEU A 467 -17.56 4.01 9.06
CA LEU A 467 -18.50 2.98 9.48
C LEU A 467 -18.38 1.68 8.69
N TRP A 468 -17.55 1.66 7.64
CA TRP A 468 -17.49 0.60 6.64
C TRP A 468 -17.45 -0.82 7.20
N PRO A 469 -16.60 -1.21 8.17
CA PRO A 469 -16.55 -2.57 8.71
C PRO A 469 -17.84 -3.02 9.40
N MET A 470 -18.65 -2.08 9.86
CA MET A 470 -19.93 -2.35 10.53
C MET A 470 -21.10 -2.27 9.55
N SER A 471 -21.13 -1.23 8.70
CA SER A 471 -22.28 -0.97 7.83
C SER A 471 -22.43 -2.01 6.73
N VAL A 472 -21.34 -2.60 6.22
CA VAL A 472 -21.42 -3.67 5.20
C VAL A 472 -22.07 -4.96 5.71
N PHE A 473 -22.19 -5.11 7.03
CA PHE A 473 -22.91 -6.20 7.71
C PHE A 473 -24.14 -5.71 8.47
N ASP A 474 -24.65 -4.53 8.10
CA ASP A 474 -25.82 -3.88 8.74
C ASP A 474 -25.70 -3.69 10.26
N GLY A 475 -24.48 -3.60 10.77
CA GLY A 475 -24.20 -3.59 12.21
C GLY A 475 -24.49 -2.27 12.92
N ILE A 476 -24.82 -1.17 12.19
CA ILE A 476 -25.25 0.11 12.75
C ILE A 476 -26.78 0.15 12.93
N ARG A 477 -27.54 -0.32 11.94
CA ARG A 477 -29.00 -0.34 11.99
C ARG A 477 -29.51 -1.51 12.84
N ASN A 478 -28.89 -2.67 12.67
CA ASN A 478 -29.21 -3.92 13.35
C ASN A 478 -27.99 -4.49 14.09
N PRO A 479 -27.57 -3.94 15.22
CA PRO A 479 -26.26 -4.21 15.85
C PRO A 479 -26.09 -5.64 16.40
N GLU A 480 -27.14 -6.43 16.49
CA GLU A 480 -27.13 -7.81 17.00
C GLU A 480 -27.46 -8.85 15.91
N ASN A 481 -27.46 -8.47 14.61
CA ASN A 481 -27.73 -9.42 13.54
C ASN A 481 -26.65 -10.50 13.45
N GLU A 482 -26.97 -11.64 12.80
CA GLU A 482 -26.09 -12.80 12.70
C GLU A 482 -24.77 -12.48 11.95
N GLU A 483 -24.82 -11.67 10.90
CA GLU A 483 -23.66 -11.36 10.08
C GLU A 483 -22.65 -10.50 10.82
N ILE A 484 -23.07 -9.41 11.47
CA ILE A 484 -22.16 -8.58 12.26
C ILE A 484 -21.55 -9.38 13.43
N THR A 485 -22.32 -10.28 14.04
CA THR A 485 -21.83 -11.12 15.12
C THR A 485 -20.80 -12.13 14.65
N TYR A 486 -20.93 -12.61 13.38
CA TYR A 486 -20.04 -13.61 12.82
C TYR A 486 -18.78 -13.01 12.19
N TYR A 487 -18.90 -11.91 11.41
CA TYR A 487 -17.81 -11.36 10.62
C TYR A 487 -17.02 -10.24 11.30
N TYR A 488 -17.54 -9.64 12.35
CA TYR A 488 -16.91 -8.55 13.09
C TYR A 488 -16.36 -9.03 14.45
N PRO A 489 -15.16 -8.60 14.89
CA PRO A 489 -14.21 -7.76 14.16
C PRO A 489 -13.62 -8.47 12.93
N THR A 490 -13.33 -7.72 11.87
CA THR A 490 -12.70 -8.29 10.69
C THR A 490 -11.25 -8.69 10.99
N ASN A 491 -10.63 -9.55 10.18
CA ASN A 491 -9.31 -10.08 10.49
C ASN A 491 -8.21 -9.10 10.09
N ASP A 492 -8.16 -8.72 8.83
CA ASP A 492 -7.11 -7.88 8.27
C ASP A 492 -7.70 -6.70 7.50
N LEU A 493 -7.16 -5.53 7.74
CA LEU A 493 -7.37 -4.36 6.90
C LEU A 493 -6.10 -4.10 6.10
N VAL A 494 -6.19 -4.05 4.78
CA VAL A 494 -5.05 -3.75 3.90
C VAL A 494 -5.27 -2.41 3.24
N THR A 495 -4.40 -1.44 3.50
CA THR A 495 -4.57 -0.08 2.98
C THR A 495 -3.25 0.67 2.78
N GLY A 496 -3.30 1.84 2.15
CA GLY A 496 -2.17 2.75 2.03
C GLY A 496 -1.89 3.52 3.33
N PRO A 497 -0.64 3.86 3.62
CA PRO A 497 -0.30 4.64 4.81
C PRO A 497 -0.79 6.09 4.74
N ASP A 498 -1.09 6.59 3.57
CA ASP A 498 -1.61 7.93 3.31
C ASP A 498 -3.04 8.14 3.84
N ILE A 499 -3.79 7.06 4.06
CA ILE A 499 -5.12 7.11 4.68
C ILE A 499 -5.17 6.49 6.09
N LEU A 500 -4.01 6.35 6.75
CA LEU A 500 -3.94 5.84 8.12
C LEU A 500 -4.77 6.67 9.09
N PHE A 501 -4.71 7.98 9.02
CA PHE A 501 -5.50 8.88 9.86
C PHE A 501 -6.92 9.06 9.33
N PHE A 502 -7.07 9.35 8.04
CA PHE A 502 -8.36 9.64 7.42
C PHE A 502 -9.38 8.51 7.56
N TRP A 503 -8.90 7.26 7.48
CA TRP A 503 -9.78 6.09 7.45
C TRP A 503 -9.53 5.13 8.60
N VAL A 504 -8.30 4.63 8.77
CA VAL A 504 -8.00 3.58 9.75
C VAL A 504 -8.27 4.05 11.17
N ALA A 505 -7.72 5.22 11.56
CA ALA A 505 -7.92 5.76 12.90
C ALA A 505 -9.39 6.06 13.19
N ARG A 506 -10.10 6.63 12.20
CA ARG A 506 -11.53 6.94 12.32
C ARG A 506 -12.39 5.67 12.43
N MET A 507 -12.08 4.61 11.68
CA MET A 507 -12.75 3.32 11.84
C MET A 507 -12.53 2.72 13.24
N ILE A 508 -11.33 2.84 13.80
CA ILE A 508 -11.05 2.36 15.16
C ILE A 508 -11.90 3.14 16.17
N ILE A 509 -11.99 4.47 16.03
CA ILE A 509 -12.84 5.33 16.87
C ILE A 509 -14.31 4.88 16.78
N ALA A 510 -14.82 4.70 15.55
CA ALA A 510 -16.21 4.27 15.35
C ALA A 510 -16.48 2.86 15.91
N GLY A 511 -15.51 1.95 15.80
CA GLY A 511 -15.61 0.60 16.35
C GLY A 511 -15.83 0.61 17.87
N TYR A 512 -15.01 1.39 18.58
CA TYR A 512 -15.17 1.52 20.04
C TYR A 512 -16.44 2.28 20.44
N GLU A 513 -16.86 3.29 19.68
CA GLU A 513 -18.10 4.03 19.99
C GLU A 513 -19.36 3.20 19.81
N TYR A 514 -19.41 2.32 18.80
CA TYR A 514 -20.64 1.61 18.44
C TYR A 514 -20.65 0.12 18.74
N LYS A 515 -19.48 -0.50 18.95
CA LYS A 515 -19.34 -1.95 19.25
C LYS A 515 -18.54 -2.23 20.51
N ASP A 516 -17.97 -1.20 21.15
CA ASP A 516 -17.04 -1.34 22.29
C ASP A 516 -15.87 -2.30 21.98
N GLU A 517 -15.50 -2.40 20.71
CA GLU A 517 -14.50 -3.35 20.21
C GLU A 517 -13.77 -2.79 18.98
N LYS A 518 -12.53 -3.25 18.79
CA LYS A 518 -11.75 -2.95 17.58
C LYS A 518 -12.46 -3.41 16.30
N PRO A 519 -12.40 -2.65 15.20
CA PRO A 519 -13.07 -3.01 13.95
C PRO A 519 -12.32 -4.09 13.15
N PHE A 520 -11.03 -4.30 13.41
CA PHE A 520 -10.17 -5.29 12.78
C PHE A 520 -9.02 -5.66 13.71
N GLN A 521 -8.45 -6.86 13.50
CA GLN A 521 -7.36 -7.36 14.34
C GLN A 521 -6.00 -6.77 13.92
N ASN A 522 -5.75 -6.69 12.62
CA ASN A 522 -4.48 -6.25 12.06
C ASN A 522 -4.69 -5.24 10.93
N VAL A 523 -3.75 -4.32 10.79
CA VAL A 523 -3.67 -3.39 9.66
C VAL A 523 -2.37 -3.60 8.92
N TYR A 524 -2.46 -4.04 7.67
CA TYR A 524 -1.33 -4.13 6.76
C TYR A 524 -1.25 -2.84 5.93
N LEU A 525 -0.19 -2.06 6.14
CA LEU A 525 0.06 -0.82 5.41
C LEU A 525 0.98 -1.10 4.22
N THR A 526 0.45 -0.94 3.02
CA THR A 526 1.19 -1.15 1.77
C THR A 526 2.20 -0.03 1.54
N GLY A 527 3.22 -0.28 0.71
CA GLY A 527 4.03 0.79 0.16
C GLY A 527 3.30 1.54 -0.96
N LEU A 528 3.75 2.75 -1.26
CA LEU A 528 3.29 3.50 -2.42
C LEU A 528 3.98 2.98 -3.68
N VAL A 529 3.21 2.83 -4.77
CA VAL A 529 3.79 2.46 -6.07
C VAL A 529 4.37 3.71 -6.73
N ARG A 530 5.66 3.64 -7.07
CA ARG A 530 6.43 4.73 -7.69
C ARG A 530 6.99 4.34 -9.04
N ASP A 531 7.21 5.33 -9.89
CA ASP A 531 7.90 5.15 -11.16
C ASP A 531 9.44 5.03 -10.98
N LYS A 532 10.15 4.77 -12.08
CA LYS A 532 11.63 4.65 -12.09
C LYS A 532 12.35 5.93 -11.61
N GLN A 533 11.68 7.10 -11.61
CA GLN A 533 12.15 8.37 -11.05
C GLN A 533 11.76 8.58 -9.59
N ARG A 534 11.20 7.58 -8.92
CA ARG A 534 10.71 7.61 -7.53
C ARG A 534 9.50 8.53 -7.29
N ARG A 535 8.81 9.00 -8.32
CA ARG A 535 7.59 9.79 -8.18
C ARG A 535 6.41 8.85 -7.92
N LYS A 536 5.47 9.25 -7.05
CA LYS A 536 4.22 8.51 -6.84
C LYS A 536 3.51 8.34 -8.19
N MET A 537 3.13 7.12 -8.53
CA MET A 537 2.34 6.87 -9.73
C MET A 537 0.95 7.46 -9.57
N SER A 538 0.53 8.25 -10.54
CA SER A 538 -0.80 8.83 -10.59
C SER A 538 -1.25 9.04 -12.04
N LYS A 539 -2.56 9.07 -12.24
CA LYS A 539 -3.15 9.34 -13.57
C LYS A 539 -2.86 10.75 -14.06
N SER A 540 -2.87 11.72 -13.15
CA SER A 540 -2.62 13.13 -13.46
C SER A 540 -1.19 13.37 -13.97
N LEU A 541 -0.22 12.56 -13.56
CA LEU A 541 1.17 12.61 -14.04
C LEU A 541 1.40 11.77 -15.29
N GLY A 542 0.43 10.92 -15.70
CA GLY A 542 0.59 10.03 -16.86
C GLY A 542 1.71 9.00 -16.72
N ASN A 543 2.18 8.74 -15.50
CA ASN A 543 3.30 7.84 -15.21
C ASN A 543 2.86 6.45 -14.65
N SER A 544 1.55 6.17 -14.63
CA SER A 544 1.01 4.87 -14.27
C SER A 544 0.61 4.12 -15.54
N PRO A 545 1.11 2.90 -15.77
CA PRO A 545 0.66 2.08 -16.89
C PRO A 545 -0.82 1.72 -16.73
N ASP A 546 -1.47 1.41 -17.85
CA ASP A 546 -2.82 0.90 -17.85
C ASP A 546 -2.85 -0.53 -17.28
N ALA A 547 -3.62 -0.73 -16.22
CA ALA A 547 -3.67 -2.01 -15.50
C ALA A 547 -4.25 -3.15 -16.37
N LEU A 548 -5.28 -2.87 -17.19
CA LEU A 548 -5.88 -3.87 -18.07
C LEU A 548 -4.93 -4.26 -19.18
N LYS A 549 -4.18 -3.29 -19.73
CA LYS A 549 -3.17 -3.59 -20.74
C LYS A 549 -2.04 -4.46 -20.20
N LEU A 550 -1.59 -4.22 -18.96
CA LEU A 550 -0.60 -5.10 -18.32
C LEU A 550 -1.12 -6.54 -18.17
N ILE A 551 -2.39 -6.70 -17.76
CA ILE A 551 -3.02 -8.01 -17.66
C ILE A 551 -3.09 -8.66 -19.06
N GLU A 552 -3.45 -7.90 -20.09
CA GLU A 552 -3.48 -8.39 -21.46
C GLU A 552 -2.12 -8.88 -21.95
N ASP A 553 -1.05 -8.16 -21.63
CA ASP A 553 0.31 -8.43 -22.11
C ASP A 553 1.01 -9.56 -21.33
N TYR A 554 0.79 -9.62 -20.00
CA TYR A 554 1.52 -10.52 -19.10
C TYR A 554 0.66 -11.59 -18.43
N GLY A 555 -0.66 -11.50 -18.52
CA GLY A 555 -1.62 -12.29 -17.76
C GLY A 555 -1.81 -11.76 -16.33
N ALA A 556 -2.98 -12.02 -15.74
CA ALA A 556 -3.27 -11.60 -14.35
C ALA A 556 -2.29 -12.23 -13.35
N ASP A 557 -1.99 -13.51 -13.46
CA ASP A 557 -1.00 -14.21 -12.64
C ASP A 557 0.40 -13.56 -12.77
N GLY A 558 0.80 -13.16 -13.98
CA GLY A 558 2.07 -12.49 -14.23
C GLY A 558 2.16 -11.13 -13.57
N VAL A 559 1.09 -10.33 -13.63
CA VAL A 559 0.99 -9.01 -12.97
C VAL A 559 1.00 -9.16 -11.45
N ARG A 560 0.24 -10.10 -10.89
CA ARG A 560 0.19 -10.40 -9.44
C ARG A 560 1.58 -10.74 -8.90
N VAL A 561 2.28 -11.65 -9.55
CA VAL A 561 3.65 -12.04 -9.18
C VAL A 561 4.60 -10.86 -9.28
N GLY A 562 4.55 -10.08 -10.37
CA GLY A 562 5.40 -8.91 -10.58
C GLY A 562 5.24 -7.86 -9.48
N LEU A 563 4.01 -7.57 -9.08
CA LEU A 563 3.70 -6.65 -7.99
C LEU A 563 4.24 -7.15 -6.64
N LEU A 564 4.04 -8.43 -6.34
CA LEU A 564 4.40 -8.99 -5.03
C LEU A 564 5.89 -9.23 -4.86
N LEU A 565 6.63 -9.61 -5.91
CA LEU A 565 8.07 -9.86 -5.82
C LEU A 565 8.89 -8.65 -5.38
N SER A 566 8.38 -7.45 -5.64
CA SER A 566 9.07 -6.18 -5.32
C SER A 566 8.47 -5.44 -4.14
N SER A 567 7.39 -5.94 -3.51
CA SER A 567 6.69 -5.24 -2.44
C SER A 567 7.06 -5.78 -1.06
N ALA A 568 7.86 -5.02 -0.31
CA ALA A 568 7.99 -5.25 1.14
C ALA A 568 6.98 -4.36 1.89
N ALA A 569 6.33 -4.92 2.95
CA ALA A 569 5.34 -4.19 3.75
C ALA A 569 5.82 -2.79 4.17
N GLY A 570 5.03 -1.76 3.88
CA GLY A 570 5.29 -0.37 4.24
C GLY A 570 6.51 0.29 3.58
N ASN A 571 7.11 -0.33 2.59
CA ASN A 571 8.15 0.27 1.76
C ASN A 571 7.60 0.58 0.37
N ASP A 572 8.05 1.69 -0.21
CA ASP A 572 7.64 2.06 -1.55
C ASP A 572 8.10 1.02 -2.58
N LEU A 573 7.18 0.68 -3.48
CA LEU A 573 7.43 -0.24 -4.58
C LEU A 573 7.87 0.57 -5.81
N MET A 574 9.05 0.27 -6.30
CA MET A 574 9.51 0.77 -7.60
C MET A 574 8.99 -0.18 -8.68
N PHE A 575 7.89 0.20 -9.33
CA PHE A 575 7.28 -0.66 -10.34
C PHE A 575 8.14 -0.75 -11.61
N ASP A 576 8.35 -1.99 -12.04
CA ASP A 576 9.02 -2.30 -13.31
C ASP A 576 8.25 -3.42 -14.03
N GLU A 577 7.90 -3.19 -15.30
CA GLU A 577 7.21 -4.18 -16.13
C GLU A 577 8.01 -5.48 -16.34
N ASP A 578 9.33 -5.42 -16.23
CA ASP A 578 10.19 -6.61 -16.29
C ASP A 578 9.84 -7.64 -15.20
N LEU A 579 9.28 -7.20 -14.08
CA LEU A 579 8.80 -8.09 -13.02
C LEU A 579 7.53 -8.84 -13.42
N CYS A 580 6.63 -8.20 -14.17
CA CYS A 580 5.47 -8.86 -14.76
C CYS A 580 5.90 -9.89 -15.81
N GLN A 581 6.91 -9.55 -16.62
CA GLN A 581 7.53 -10.49 -17.57
C GLN A 581 8.16 -11.69 -16.86
N GLN A 582 8.80 -11.50 -15.71
CA GLN A 582 9.32 -12.59 -14.86
C GLN A 582 8.19 -13.49 -14.37
N GLY A 583 7.07 -12.92 -13.93
CA GLY A 583 5.88 -13.67 -13.54
C GLY A 583 5.31 -14.53 -14.68
N LYS A 584 5.22 -13.96 -15.88
CA LYS A 584 4.82 -14.70 -17.10
C LYS A 584 5.79 -15.85 -17.44
N GLN A 585 7.09 -15.62 -17.31
CA GLN A 585 8.10 -16.65 -17.51
C GLN A 585 8.00 -17.78 -16.49
N PHE A 586 7.70 -17.45 -15.24
CA PHE A 586 7.45 -18.41 -14.18
C PHE A 586 6.26 -19.29 -14.50
N ALA A 587 5.13 -18.70 -14.93
CA ALA A 587 3.96 -19.44 -15.39
C ALA A 587 4.31 -20.43 -16.52
N ASN A 588 5.03 -19.96 -17.53
CA ASN A 588 5.46 -20.81 -18.65
C ASN A 588 6.37 -21.97 -18.22
N LYS A 589 7.24 -21.74 -17.23
CA LYS A 589 8.14 -22.78 -16.71
C LYS A 589 7.34 -23.88 -16.01
N ILE A 590 6.37 -23.51 -15.17
CA ILE A 590 5.50 -24.46 -14.47
C ILE A 590 4.65 -25.25 -15.48
N TRP A 591 4.09 -24.57 -16.49
CA TRP A 591 3.35 -25.22 -17.56
C TRP A 591 4.18 -26.26 -18.32
N ASN A 592 5.42 -25.93 -18.65
CA ASN A 592 6.33 -26.85 -19.32
C ASN A 592 6.73 -28.04 -18.44
N ALA A 593 6.93 -27.84 -17.14
CA ALA A 593 7.18 -28.92 -16.18
C ALA A 593 5.98 -29.87 -16.10
N PHE A 594 4.77 -29.31 -16.00
CA PHE A 594 3.54 -30.08 -16.02
C PHE A 594 3.41 -30.92 -17.33
N ARG A 595 3.64 -30.31 -18.50
CA ARG A 595 3.62 -30.99 -19.78
C ARG A 595 4.64 -32.13 -19.89
N LEU A 596 5.84 -31.90 -19.35
CA LEU A 596 6.89 -32.91 -19.28
C LEU A 596 6.40 -34.14 -18.53
N ILE A 597 5.84 -33.95 -17.34
CA ILE A 597 5.32 -35.05 -16.49
C ILE A 597 4.19 -35.81 -17.20
N LYS A 598 3.22 -35.13 -17.75
CA LYS A 598 2.06 -35.73 -18.43
C LYS A 598 2.40 -36.40 -19.76
N GLY A 599 3.59 -36.10 -20.31
CA GLY A 599 4.13 -36.73 -21.53
C GLY A 599 4.87 -38.03 -21.27
N TRP A 600 5.10 -38.45 -20.04
CA TRP A 600 5.75 -39.74 -19.75
C TRP A 600 4.77 -40.93 -19.94
N GLU A 601 5.28 -41.98 -20.56
CA GLU A 601 4.59 -43.29 -20.61
C GLU A 601 4.81 -43.98 -19.25
N VAL A 602 3.74 -44.62 -18.73
CA VAL A 602 3.78 -45.30 -17.42
C VAL A 602 3.74 -46.80 -17.64
N ASP A 603 4.68 -47.54 -17.04
CA ASP A 603 4.73 -48.97 -17.07
C ASP A 603 4.63 -49.57 -15.64
N GLN A 604 3.57 -50.33 -15.38
CA GLN A 604 3.30 -50.95 -14.09
C GLN A 604 4.25 -52.12 -13.76
N SER A 605 4.96 -52.63 -14.75
CA SER A 605 5.93 -53.73 -14.54
C SER A 605 7.28 -53.27 -13.99
N ILE A 606 7.56 -51.95 -14.06
CA ILE A 606 8.83 -51.37 -13.61
C ILE A 606 8.76 -51.11 -12.10
N GLY A 607 9.78 -51.57 -11.37
CA GLY A 607 9.97 -51.24 -9.96
C GLY A 607 10.49 -49.81 -9.76
N GLN A 608 10.08 -49.16 -8.68
CA GLN A 608 10.52 -47.81 -8.38
C GLN A 608 12.06 -47.72 -8.22
N PRO A 609 12.76 -46.91 -9.02
CA PRO A 609 14.21 -46.74 -8.89
C PRO A 609 14.60 -46.15 -7.54
N GLU A 610 15.74 -46.61 -7.00
CA GLU A 610 16.26 -46.08 -5.71
C GLU A 610 16.55 -44.59 -5.79
N THR A 611 17.05 -44.09 -6.93
CA THR A 611 17.27 -42.65 -7.16
C THR A 611 15.96 -41.85 -7.04
N ALA A 612 14.84 -42.38 -7.52
CA ALA A 612 13.55 -41.73 -7.41
C ALA A 612 13.05 -41.70 -5.96
N LYS A 613 13.18 -42.81 -5.21
CA LYS A 613 12.82 -42.85 -3.78
C LYS A 613 13.60 -41.80 -2.96
N ILE A 614 14.91 -41.73 -3.14
CA ILE A 614 15.78 -40.81 -2.41
C ILE A 614 15.48 -39.36 -2.82
N GLY A 615 15.28 -39.12 -4.12
CA GLY A 615 14.94 -37.79 -4.63
C GLY A 615 13.59 -37.27 -4.12
N LEU A 616 12.58 -38.14 -4.09
CA LEU A 616 11.26 -37.80 -3.52
C LEU A 616 11.35 -37.54 -2.01
N ALA A 617 12.10 -38.34 -1.25
CA ALA A 617 12.29 -38.14 0.18
C ALA A 617 13.03 -36.83 0.48
N TRP A 618 14.03 -36.48 -0.32
CA TRP A 618 14.71 -35.20 -0.23
C TRP A 618 13.77 -34.03 -0.53
N TYR A 619 12.98 -34.14 -1.58
CA TYR A 619 12.05 -33.07 -1.96
C TYR A 619 10.96 -32.86 -0.91
N GLU A 620 10.43 -33.94 -0.34
CA GLU A 620 9.47 -33.87 0.77
C GLU A 620 10.06 -33.07 1.95
N ALA A 621 11.31 -33.33 2.34
CA ALA A 621 11.98 -32.55 3.38
C ALA A 621 12.13 -31.07 3.00
N LYS A 622 12.48 -30.76 1.74
CA LYS A 622 12.54 -29.39 1.22
C LYS A 622 11.18 -28.72 1.25
N PHE A 623 10.11 -29.43 0.85
CA PHE A 623 8.76 -28.94 0.86
C PHE A 623 8.28 -28.60 2.28
N GLN A 624 8.53 -29.48 3.25
CA GLN A 624 8.15 -29.27 4.64
C GLN A 624 8.92 -28.08 5.27
N LYS A 625 10.21 -27.94 4.93
CA LYS A 625 10.99 -26.77 5.31
C LYS A 625 10.40 -25.49 4.71
N ALA A 626 10.05 -25.50 3.44
CA ALA A 626 9.44 -24.37 2.75
C ALA A 626 8.08 -24.02 3.36
N LEU A 627 7.25 -24.99 3.73
CA LEU A 627 5.98 -24.74 4.42
C LEU A 627 6.20 -23.99 5.75
N THR A 628 7.22 -24.40 6.52
CA THR A 628 7.58 -23.72 7.78
C THR A 628 7.97 -22.26 7.53
N GLU A 629 8.80 -22.01 6.51
CA GLU A 629 9.22 -20.65 6.13
C GLU A 629 8.04 -19.80 5.61
N ILE A 630 7.18 -20.39 4.80
CA ILE A 630 5.97 -19.72 4.27
C ILE A 630 5.06 -19.32 5.41
N GLU A 631 4.82 -20.20 6.39
CA GLU A 631 4.00 -19.90 7.57
C GLU A 631 4.59 -18.75 8.40
N ASP A 632 5.89 -18.77 8.65
CA ASP A 632 6.60 -17.68 9.33
C ASP A 632 6.48 -16.35 8.57
N HIS A 633 6.58 -16.39 7.24
CA HIS A 633 6.42 -15.20 6.40
C HIS A 633 4.99 -14.64 6.45
N PHE A 634 3.97 -15.48 6.33
CA PHE A 634 2.57 -15.05 6.43
C PHE A 634 2.25 -14.48 7.81
N SER A 635 2.71 -15.11 8.90
CA SER A 635 2.49 -14.60 10.26
C SER A 635 3.11 -13.23 10.52
N LYS A 636 4.09 -12.83 9.69
CA LYS A 636 4.79 -11.54 9.74
C LYS A 636 4.40 -10.61 8.58
N TYR A 637 3.40 -10.96 7.80
CA TYR A 637 2.98 -10.22 6.60
C TYR A 637 4.11 -9.97 5.57
N ARG A 638 5.04 -10.92 5.43
CA ARG A 638 6.13 -10.90 4.45
C ARG A 638 5.74 -11.66 3.18
N LEU A 639 4.72 -11.17 2.47
CA LEU A 639 4.15 -11.90 1.32
C LEU A 639 5.13 -12.05 0.16
N SER A 640 6.00 -11.06 -0.06
CA SER A 640 7.09 -11.14 -1.04
C SER A 640 8.07 -12.29 -0.73
N ASP A 641 8.45 -12.44 0.56
CA ASP A 641 9.35 -13.51 1.00
C ASP A 641 8.66 -14.87 0.88
N ALA A 642 7.38 -14.97 1.23
CA ALA A 642 6.58 -16.18 1.04
C ALA A 642 6.55 -16.61 -0.44
N LEU A 643 6.25 -15.67 -1.35
CA LEU A 643 6.27 -15.92 -2.79
C LEU A 643 7.67 -16.32 -3.28
N MET A 644 8.73 -15.68 -2.79
CA MET A 644 10.10 -16.01 -3.16
C MET A 644 10.50 -17.41 -2.68
N THR A 645 10.04 -17.84 -1.50
CA THR A 645 10.25 -19.21 -1.01
C THR A 645 9.57 -20.22 -1.93
N ILE A 646 8.30 -19.97 -2.33
CA ILE A 646 7.56 -20.82 -3.27
C ILE A 646 8.24 -20.83 -4.65
N TYR A 647 8.66 -19.65 -5.12
CA TYR A 647 9.37 -19.53 -6.41
C TYR A 647 10.63 -20.39 -6.44
N LYS A 648 11.48 -20.33 -5.42
CA LYS A 648 12.70 -21.15 -5.32
C LYS A 648 12.38 -22.63 -5.21
N LEU A 649 11.41 -23.02 -4.39
CA LEU A 649 10.95 -24.39 -4.26
C LEU A 649 10.55 -24.98 -5.62
N ILE A 650 9.80 -24.24 -6.44
CA ILE A 650 9.30 -24.71 -7.73
C ILE A 650 10.38 -24.60 -8.82
N MET A 651 11.11 -23.50 -8.91
CA MET A 651 12.08 -23.27 -9.97
C MET A 651 13.36 -24.06 -9.77
N ASP A 652 13.88 -24.05 -8.55
CA ASP A 652 15.17 -24.64 -8.25
C ASP A 652 15.01 -26.09 -7.79
N ASP A 653 14.28 -26.33 -6.69
CA ASP A 653 14.20 -27.65 -6.09
C ASP A 653 13.35 -28.63 -6.92
N PHE A 654 12.13 -28.21 -7.35
CA PHE A 654 11.27 -29.06 -8.15
C PHE A 654 11.74 -29.19 -9.60
N SER A 655 11.82 -28.07 -10.33
CA SER A 655 12.05 -28.11 -11.77
C SER A 655 13.51 -28.45 -12.14
N SER A 656 14.49 -27.90 -11.40
CA SER A 656 15.90 -28.07 -11.75
C SER A 656 16.56 -29.30 -11.14
N TRP A 657 16.01 -29.81 -10.01
CA TRP A 657 16.57 -30.97 -9.34
C TRP A 657 15.63 -32.18 -9.36
N LEU A 658 14.45 -32.11 -8.73
CA LEU A 658 13.61 -33.29 -8.57
C LEU A 658 13.22 -33.89 -9.92
N LEU A 659 12.73 -33.07 -10.85
CA LEU A 659 12.33 -33.59 -12.19
C LEU A 659 13.52 -34.24 -12.93
N GLU A 660 14.73 -33.69 -12.81
CA GLU A 660 15.93 -34.30 -13.41
C GLU A 660 16.31 -35.63 -12.74
N ILE A 661 16.10 -35.74 -11.42
CA ILE A 661 16.35 -36.97 -10.66
C ILE A 661 15.37 -38.08 -11.05
N VAL A 662 14.07 -37.74 -11.16
CA VAL A 662 13.01 -38.76 -11.36
C VAL A 662 12.73 -39.07 -12.83
N LYS A 663 13.02 -38.16 -13.77
CA LYS A 663 12.69 -38.38 -15.17
C LYS A 663 13.28 -39.69 -15.69
N PRO A 664 12.50 -40.46 -16.49
CA PRO A 664 12.98 -41.67 -17.15
C PRO A 664 14.07 -41.38 -18.19
N ALA A 665 14.83 -42.36 -18.58
CA ALA A 665 15.75 -42.22 -19.72
C ALA A 665 14.94 -41.92 -21.01
N TYR A 666 15.61 -41.30 -21.98
CA TYR A 666 14.95 -40.89 -23.22
C TYR A 666 14.22 -42.06 -23.87
N GLN A 667 12.92 -41.86 -24.20
CA GLN A 667 12.02 -42.88 -24.76
C GLN A 667 11.82 -44.16 -23.90
N GLN A 668 12.09 -44.08 -22.61
CA GLN A 668 11.76 -45.15 -21.67
C GLN A 668 10.55 -44.70 -20.82
N PRO A 669 9.70 -45.69 -20.42
CA PRO A 669 8.59 -45.41 -19.51
C PRO A 669 9.07 -45.17 -18.07
N ILE A 670 8.22 -44.47 -17.28
CA ILE A 670 8.39 -44.31 -15.85
C ILE A 670 7.60 -45.37 -15.08
N ASP A 671 8.07 -45.78 -13.92
CA ASP A 671 7.31 -46.60 -12.99
C ASP A 671 6.10 -45.88 -12.37
N THR A 672 5.04 -46.61 -12.08
CA THR A 672 3.78 -46.06 -11.54
C THR A 672 3.95 -45.32 -10.23
N LYS A 673 4.75 -45.87 -9.28
CA LYS A 673 4.91 -45.25 -7.95
C LYS A 673 5.61 -43.89 -8.02
N THR A 674 6.63 -43.76 -8.85
CA THR A 674 7.30 -42.46 -9.06
C THR A 674 6.37 -41.50 -9.78
N PHE A 675 5.61 -41.94 -10.77
CA PHE A 675 4.65 -41.10 -11.50
C PHE A 675 3.55 -40.53 -10.60
N GLU A 676 2.95 -41.37 -9.77
CA GLU A 676 1.91 -40.98 -8.82
C GLU A 676 2.47 -40.01 -7.77
N ALA A 677 3.65 -40.31 -7.19
CA ALA A 677 4.28 -39.46 -6.23
C ALA A 677 4.66 -38.05 -6.79
N ILE A 678 5.09 -37.98 -8.06
CA ILE A 678 5.42 -36.71 -8.69
C ILE A 678 4.18 -35.85 -8.99
N LEU A 679 3.06 -36.50 -9.31
CA LEU A 679 1.78 -35.80 -9.43
C LEU A 679 1.31 -35.24 -8.09
N GLU A 680 1.43 -36.00 -7.01
CA GLU A 680 1.11 -35.53 -5.65
C GLU A 680 2.01 -34.33 -5.25
N VAL A 681 3.32 -34.42 -5.53
CA VAL A 681 4.25 -33.30 -5.34
C VAL A 681 3.82 -32.06 -6.12
N LEU A 682 3.43 -32.25 -7.40
CA LEU A 682 2.94 -31.15 -8.23
C LEU A 682 1.66 -30.56 -7.65
N GLU A 683 0.70 -31.37 -7.23
CA GLU A 683 -0.54 -30.90 -6.59
C GLU A 683 -0.27 -30.09 -5.32
N ASN A 684 0.66 -30.51 -4.48
CA ASN A 684 1.04 -29.77 -3.27
C ASN A 684 1.72 -28.43 -3.60
N ASN A 685 2.56 -28.39 -4.64
CA ASN A 685 3.14 -27.14 -5.14
C ASN A 685 2.06 -26.20 -5.69
N LEU A 686 1.06 -26.71 -6.40
CA LEU A 686 -0.07 -25.91 -6.90
C LEU A 686 -0.88 -25.31 -5.75
N LYS A 687 -1.13 -26.05 -4.67
CA LYS A 687 -1.87 -25.56 -3.50
C LYS A 687 -1.17 -24.38 -2.83
N VAL A 688 0.15 -24.44 -2.61
CA VAL A 688 0.89 -23.34 -1.97
C VAL A 688 1.05 -22.14 -2.90
N LEU A 689 1.05 -22.34 -4.22
CA LEU A 689 1.16 -21.28 -5.22
C LEU A 689 -0.18 -20.62 -5.55
N HIS A 690 -1.30 -21.32 -5.37
CA HIS A 690 -2.64 -20.87 -5.80
C HIS A 690 -3.02 -19.46 -5.30
N PRO A 691 -2.73 -19.05 -4.06
CA PRO A 691 -3.02 -17.68 -3.62
C PRO A 691 -2.35 -16.60 -4.48
N PHE A 692 -1.20 -16.89 -5.05
CA PHE A 692 -0.39 -15.96 -5.85
C PHE A 692 -0.70 -16.03 -7.35
N MET A 693 -0.95 -17.23 -7.88
CA MET A 693 -1.18 -17.52 -9.31
C MET A 693 -2.42 -18.39 -9.49
N PRO A 694 -3.63 -17.86 -9.22
CA PRO A 694 -4.84 -18.67 -9.15
C PRO A 694 -5.24 -19.31 -10.48
N PHE A 695 -5.02 -18.65 -11.60
CA PHE A 695 -5.50 -19.12 -12.90
C PHE A 695 -4.67 -20.27 -13.46
N LEU A 696 -3.35 -20.12 -13.49
CA LEU A 696 -2.45 -21.17 -13.93
C LEU A 696 -2.60 -22.44 -13.10
N THR A 697 -2.67 -22.25 -11.79
CA THR A 697 -2.72 -23.39 -10.86
C THR A 697 -4.02 -24.15 -10.97
N GLU A 698 -5.17 -23.46 -11.12
CA GLU A 698 -6.46 -24.11 -11.35
C GLU A 698 -6.46 -24.86 -12.70
N GLU A 699 -5.91 -24.26 -13.78
CA GLU A 699 -5.83 -24.92 -15.10
C GLU A 699 -5.03 -26.21 -15.03
N ILE A 700 -3.86 -26.20 -14.41
CA ILE A 700 -3.04 -27.40 -14.25
C ILE A 700 -3.74 -28.43 -13.36
N TRP A 701 -4.36 -28.01 -12.26
CA TRP A 701 -5.07 -28.84 -11.32
C TRP A 701 -6.16 -29.67 -12.00
N GLN A 702 -6.92 -29.06 -12.88
CA GLN A 702 -8.00 -29.70 -13.62
C GLN A 702 -7.49 -30.62 -14.76
N PHE A 703 -6.27 -30.39 -15.27
CA PHE A 703 -5.63 -31.29 -16.23
C PHE A 703 -4.98 -32.53 -15.58
N ILE A 704 -4.59 -32.43 -14.30
CA ILE A 704 -3.97 -33.58 -13.59
C ILE A 704 -4.97 -34.74 -13.48
N ALA A 705 -6.19 -34.47 -13.04
CA ALA A 705 -7.24 -35.48 -12.85
C ALA A 705 -8.61 -34.90 -13.19
N LYS A 706 -9.56 -35.76 -13.52
CA LYS A 706 -10.97 -35.35 -13.66
C LYS A 706 -11.54 -35.12 -12.26
N ARG A 707 -12.05 -33.94 -12.00
CA ARG A 707 -12.50 -33.49 -10.69
C ARG A 707 -13.94 -33.01 -10.73
N SER A 708 -14.64 -33.13 -9.59
CA SER A 708 -15.94 -32.50 -9.37
C SER A 708 -15.77 -31.06 -8.97
N PRO A 709 -16.84 -30.24 -8.95
CA PRO A 709 -16.76 -28.88 -8.46
C PRO A 709 -16.22 -28.78 -7.01
N GLU A 710 -16.60 -29.70 -6.13
CA GLU A 710 -16.16 -29.72 -4.72
C GLU A 710 -14.65 -29.99 -4.57
N GLU A 711 -14.01 -30.44 -5.64
CA GLU A 711 -12.57 -30.71 -5.70
C GLU A 711 -11.79 -29.63 -6.45
N ALA A 712 -12.38 -28.46 -6.76
CA ALA A 712 -11.68 -27.34 -7.35
C ALA A 712 -10.53 -26.87 -6.45
N LEU A 713 -9.45 -26.39 -7.05
CA LEU A 713 -8.25 -26.00 -6.28
C LEU A 713 -8.55 -24.89 -5.28
N ILE A 714 -9.38 -23.94 -5.65
CA ILE A 714 -9.76 -22.82 -4.80
C ILE A 714 -10.37 -23.21 -3.44
N VAL A 715 -10.97 -24.40 -3.35
CA VAL A 715 -11.55 -24.98 -2.12
C VAL A 715 -10.79 -26.20 -1.62
N ALA A 716 -9.65 -26.52 -2.22
CA ALA A 716 -8.80 -27.63 -1.78
C ALA A 716 -8.18 -27.36 -0.40
N LYS A 717 -7.79 -28.41 0.31
CA LYS A 717 -7.12 -28.26 1.60
C LYS A 717 -5.66 -27.91 1.43
N TYR A 718 -5.21 -26.89 2.14
CA TYR A 718 -3.79 -26.49 2.21
C TYR A 718 -2.95 -27.63 2.76
N PRO A 719 -1.70 -27.84 2.28
CA PRO A 719 -0.82 -28.88 2.82
C PRO A 719 -0.55 -28.68 4.32
N VAL A 720 -0.61 -29.78 5.06
CA VAL A 720 -0.32 -29.78 6.50
C VAL A 720 1.18 -29.94 6.72
N GLN A 721 1.73 -29.12 7.60
CA GLN A 721 3.14 -29.22 8.00
C GLN A 721 3.40 -30.53 8.76
N LYS A 722 4.51 -31.19 8.42
CA LYS A 722 4.97 -32.44 9.04
C LYS A 722 6.42 -32.26 9.50
N GLU A 723 6.84 -33.10 10.46
CA GLU A 723 8.26 -33.21 10.80
C GLU A 723 9.06 -33.74 9.60
N PHE A 724 10.29 -33.26 9.46
CA PHE A 724 11.17 -33.68 8.36
C PHE A 724 12.62 -33.87 8.80
N ASP A 725 13.34 -34.73 8.08
CA ASP A 725 14.77 -34.95 8.31
C ASP A 725 15.60 -33.83 7.68
N ALA A 726 16.04 -32.85 8.48
CA ALA A 726 16.88 -31.76 7.99
C ALA A 726 18.25 -32.26 7.47
N LYS A 727 18.72 -33.45 7.92
CA LYS A 727 19.99 -33.99 7.47
C LYS A 727 19.99 -34.36 6.00
N ILE A 728 18.87 -34.87 5.50
CA ILE A 728 18.75 -35.23 4.06
C ILE A 728 18.95 -34.02 3.15
N ILE A 729 18.54 -32.83 3.60
CA ILE A 729 18.73 -31.57 2.85
C ILE A 729 20.22 -31.23 2.78
N VAL A 730 20.93 -31.27 3.93
CA VAL A 730 22.38 -30.99 4.01
C VAL A 730 23.19 -32.00 3.21
N ASP A 731 22.78 -33.27 3.24
CA ASP A 731 23.44 -34.34 2.48
C ASP A 731 23.26 -34.16 0.97
N PHE A 732 22.08 -33.68 0.53
CA PHE A 732 21.84 -33.39 -0.88
C PHE A 732 22.57 -32.12 -1.34
N ASP A 733 22.67 -31.08 -0.51
CA ASP A 733 23.42 -29.88 -0.83
C ASP A 733 24.88 -30.23 -1.15
N PHE A 734 25.47 -31.19 -0.38
CA PHE A 734 26.78 -31.73 -0.70
C PHE A 734 26.83 -32.46 -2.05
N ALA A 735 25.87 -33.31 -2.33
CA ALA A 735 25.76 -34.01 -3.62
C ALA A 735 25.59 -33.05 -4.80
N SER A 736 24.82 -31.96 -4.63
CA SER A 736 24.62 -30.92 -5.64
C SER A 736 25.90 -30.17 -5.97
N ASP A 737 26.76 -29.93 -4.96
CA ASP A 737 28.09 -29.33 -5.16
C ASP A 737 28.99 -30.27 -5.97
N VAL A 738 28.93 -31.59 -5.70
CA VAL A 738 29.67 -32.60 -6.52
C VAL A 738 29.18 -32.59 -7.97
N ILE A 739 27.85 -32.62 -8.18
CA ILE A 739 27.26 -32.57 -9.53
C ILE A 739 27.70 -31.30 -10.27
N SER A 740 27.68 -30.17 -9.60
CA SER A 740 28.10 -28.88 -10.15
C SER A 740 29.60 -28.87 -10.50
N GLY A 741 30.44 -29.48 -9.66
CA GLY A 741 31.86 -29.64 -9.94
C GLY A 741 32.11 -30.48 -11.20
N VAL A 742 31.42 -31.62 -11.34
CA VAL A 742 31.52 -32.47 -12.54
C VAL A 742 31.03 -31.73 -13.79
N ARG A 743 29.88 -31.04 -13.71
CA ARG A 743 29.35 -30.25 -14.83
C ARG A 743 30.32 -29.13 -15.25
N THR A 744 31.02 -28.53 -14.32
CA THR A 744 32.06 -27.53 -14.59
C THR A 744 33.24 -28.17 -15.34
N ILE A 745 33.74 -29.34 -14.89
CA ILE A 745 34.77 -30.06 -15.64
C ILE A 745 34.35 -30.42 -17.05
N ARG A 746 33.11 -30.94 -17.21
CA ARG A 746 32.57 -31.25 -18.55
C ARG A 746 32.57 -30.03 -19.46
N LYS A 747 32.11 -28.91 -18.97
CA LYS A 747 32.07 -27.64 -19.71
C LYS A 747 33.49 -27.17 -20.07
N ASP A 748 34.37 -27.18 -19.08
CA ASP A 748 35.73 -26.66 -19.24
C ASP A 748 36.63 -27.54 -20.14
N LYS A 749 36.32 -28.84 -20.22
CA LYS A 749 37.04 -29.82 -21.04
C LYS A 749 36.29 -30.19 -22.32
N ASN A 750 35.16 -29.50 -22.62
CA ASN A 750 34.25 -29.77 -23.75
C ASN A 750 33.80 -31.23 -23.88
N ILE A 751 33.56 -31.90 -22.73
CA ILE A 751 33.06 -33.28 -22.69
C ILE A 751 31.53 -33.24 -22.84
N PRO A 752 30.97 -33.76 -23.98
CA PRO A 752 29.51 -33.78 -24.18
C PRO A 752 28.84 -34.61 -23.07
N PHE A 753 27.60 -34.19 -22.68
CA PHE A 753 26.88 -34.95 -21.63
C PHE A 753 26.59 -36.41 -22.01
N ARG A 754 26.42 -36.71 -23.34
CA ARG A 754 26.19 -38.06 -23.84
C ARG A 754 27.37 -39.03 -23.64
N GLU A 755 28.57 -38.47 -23.44
CA GLU A 755 29.78 -39.24 -23.18
C GLU A 755 29.83 -39.64 -21.69
N GLY A 756 29.96 -40.91 -21.41
CA GLY A 756 30.07 -41.42 -20.04
C GLY A 756 31.48 -41.08 -19.48
N ILE A 757 31.54 -40.71 -18.24
CA ILE A 757 32.83 -40.46 -17.52
C ILE A 757 32.95 -41.42 -16.32
N GLU A 758 34.18 -41.63 -15.88
CA GLU A 758 34.43 -42.23 -14.57
C GLU A 758 34.65 -41.14 -13.52
N LEU A 759 34.05 -41.30 -12.36
CA LEU A 759 34.20 -40.39 -11.22
C LEU A 759 34.87 -41.11 -10.05
N PHE A 760 35.95 -40.56 -9.58
CA PHE A 760 36.70 -41.07 -8.43
C PHE A 760 36.69 -40.07 -7.28
N VAL A 761 36.62 -40.51 -6.05
CA VAL A 761 36.75 -39.71 -4.84
C VAL A 761 37.80 -40.27 -3.88
N VAL A 762 38.70 -39.42 -3.44
CA VAL A 762 39.56 -39.71 -2.26
C VAL A 762 38.69 -39.36 -1.04
N GLN A 763 38.20 -40.40 -0.40
CA GLN A 763 37.21 -40.26 0.66
C GLN A 763 37.87 -39.84 1.98
N ASN A 764 37.28 -38.84 2.61
CA ASN A 764 37.47 -38.49 4.02
C ASN A 764 36.21 -38.85 4.83
N GLU A 765 36.28 -38.75 6.14
CA GLU A 765 35.24 -39.19 7.12
C GLU A 765 33.80 -38.62 6.87
N ASN A 766 33.63 -37.67 5.95
CA ASN A 766 32.37 -36.96 5.74
C ASN A 766 31.62 -37.26 4.42
N SER A 767 31.93 -38.39 3.74
CA SER A 767 31.20 -38.72 2.51
C SER A 767 29.91 -39.47 2.80
N ASN A 768 28.78 -38.94 2.33
CA ASN A 768 27.51 -39.64 2.37
C ASN A 768 27.26 -40.35 1.05
N VAL A 769 27.30 -41.69 1.07
CA VAL A 769 27.09 -42.51 -0.14
C VAL A 769 25.64 -42.57 -0.63
N LYS A 770 24.69 -42.08 0.19
CA LYS A 770 23.23 -42.14 -0.08
C LYS A 770 22.86 -41.54 -1.43
N PHE A 771 23.54 -40.45 -1.81
CA PHE A 771 23.24 -39.75 -3.06
C PHE A 771 24.12 -40.12 -4.25
N ASN A 772 25.07 -41.07 -4.09
CA ASN A 772 26.01 -41.42 -5.17
C ASN A 772 25.30 -41.83 -6.44
N ALA A 773 24.21 -42.59 -6.37
CA ALA A 773 23.44 -43.01 -7.53
C ALA A 773 22.78 -41.77 -8.26
N ILE A 774 22.38 -40.74 -7.52
CA ILE A 774 21.86 -39.51 -8.09
C ILE A 774 22.99 -38.71 -8.75
N VAL A 775 24.15 -38.63 -8.12
CA VAL A 775 25.35 -37.99 -8.70
C VAL A 775 25.70 -38.71 -10.01
N GLN A 776 25.79 -40.05 -10.05
CA GLN A 776 26.03 -40.80 -11.27
C GLN A 776 25.01 -40.48 -12.37
N LYS A 777 23.71 -40.54 -12.07
CA LYS A 777 22.64 -40.21 -13.02
C LYS A 777 22.77 -38.81 -13.60
N LEU A 778 22.92 -37.79 -12.73
CA LEU A 778 22.91 -36.38 -13.13
C LEU A 778 24.21 -35.87 -13.72
N THR A 779 25.26 -36.65 -13.60
CA THR A 779 26.57 -36.38 -14.22
C THR A 779 26.89 -37.28 -15.38
N ASN A 780 26.02 -38.25 -15.67
CA ASN A 780 26.28 -39.35 -16.61
C ASN A 780 27.65 -40.03 -16.34
N SER A 781 27.91 -40.39 -15.04
CA SER A 781 29.10 -41.10 -14.65
C SER A 781 28.85 -42.60 -14.70
N ILE A 782 29.65 -43.32 -15.49
CA ILE A 782 29.55 -44.81 -15.64
C ILE A 782 29.91 -45.46 -14.29
N THR A 783 30.88 -44.94 -13.62
CA THR A 783 31.32 -45.42 -12.31
C THR A 783 31.47 -44.25 -11.33
N PHE A 784 31.30 -44.53 -10.04
CA PHE A 784 31.62 -43.59 -8.97
C PHE A 784 32.33 -44.38 -7.86
N ASN A 785 33.66 -44.36 -7.89
CA ASN A 785 34.50 -45.21 -7.07
C ASN A 785 35.25 -44.43 -5.97
N THR A 786 35.33 -45.04 -4.80
CA THR A 786 36.18 -44.51 -3.72
C THR A 786 37.59 -45.10 -3.88
N VAL A 787 38.57 -44.23 -3.83
CA VAL A 787 39.97 -44.61 -3.95
C VAL A 787 40.82 -44.10 -2.79
N SER A 788 41.91 -44.77 -2.47
CA SER A 788 42.83 -44.39 -1.42
C SER A 788 43.85 -43.33 -1.85
N ASN A 789 44.15 -43.25 -3.14
CA ASN A 789 45.17 -42.36 -3.72
C ASN A 789 44.55 -41.49 -4.83
N LYS A 790 45.17 -40.36 -5.14
CA LYS A 790 44.80 -39.50 -6.25
C LYS A 790 44.86 -40.25 -7.58
N VAL A 791 43.85 -39.99 -8.42
CA VAL A 791 43.76 -40.50 -9.81
C VAL A 791 44.16 -39.37 -10.74
N GLU A 792 44.90 -39.71 -11.81
CA GLU A 792 45.29 -38.76 -12.85
C GLU A 792 44.04 -38.28 -13.62
N GLY A 793 43.88 -36.96 -13.79
CA GLY A 793 42.71 -36.35 -14.44
C GLY A 793 42.41 -34.96 -13.92
N ALA A 794 41.30 -34.38 -14.45
CA ALA A 794 40.80 -33.12 -13.90
C ALA A 794 40.22 -33.35 -12.50
N SER A 795 40.52 -32.47 -11.58
CA SER A 795 40.08 -32.60 -10.18
C SER A 795 39.35 -31.34 -9.68
N PHE A 796 38.47 -31.56 -8.70
CA PHE A 796 37.79 -30.49 -7.94
C PHE A 796 37.60 -30.94 -6.51
N ARG A 797 37.32 -29.98 -5.63
CA ARG A 797 37.03 -30.26 -4.22
C ARG A 797 35.65 -29.83 -3.82
N VAL A 798 35.01 -30.66 -3.00
CA VAL A 798 33.81 -30.33 -2.26
C VAL A 798 34.05 -30.61 -0.79
N LYS A 799 34.08 -29.59 0.04
CA LYS A 799 34.52 -29.61 1.44
C LYS A 799 35.95 -30.28 1.53
N SER A 800 36.06 -31.35 2.29
CA SER A 800 37.33 -32.09 2.47
C SER A 800 37.61 -33.16 1.42
N ASN A 801 36.62 -33.51 0.58
CA ASN A 801 36.75 -34.56 -0.41
C ASN A 801 37.33 -34.03 -1.72
N GLU A 802 38.24 -34.79 -2.33
CA GLU A 802 38.81 -34.48 -3.65
C GLU A 802 38.27 -35.47 -4.69
N TYR A 803 37.72 -34.95 -5.76
CA TYR A 803 37.08 -35.69 -6.86
C TYR A 803 37.95 -35.62 -8.10
N PHE A 804 37.98 -36.70 -8.87
CA PHE A 804 38.79 -36.83 -10.06
C PHE A 804 37.96 -37.38 -11.20
N VAL A 805 38.12 -36.79 -12.38
CA VAL A 805 37.58 -37.26 -13.65
C VAL A 805 38.77 -37.51 -14.57
N PRO A 806 39.09 -38.79 -14.90
CA PRO A 806 40.11 -39.12 -15.89
C PRO A 806 39.78 -38.51 -17.23
N ILE A 807 40.72 -37.93 -17.90
CA ILE A 807 40.55 -37.34 -19.22
C ILE A 807 41.53 -37.98 -20.14
N SER A 808 41.09 -38.49 -21.30
CA SER A 808 42.00 -38.97 -22.36
C SER A 808 42.80 -37.78 -22.91
N THR A 809 44.10 -37.92 -22.91
CA THR A 809 45.06 -36.88 -23.24
C THR A 809 45.05 -36.47 -24.73
N GLU A 810 44.28 -37.11 -25.57
CA GLU A 810 44.31 -36.91 -27.04
C GLU A 810 43.68 -35.60 -27.53
N ASN A 811 42.98 -34.84 -26.66
CA ASN A 811 42.26 -33.63 -27.04
C ASN A 811 42.53 -32.38 -26.18
N ILE A 812 43.67 -32.31 -25.45
CA ILE A 812 43.95 -31.16 -24.58
C ILE A 812 45.01 -30.26 -25.29
N ASP A 813 44.60 -28.99 -25.51
CA ASP A 813 45.57 -27.92 -25.77
C ASP A 813 46.29 -27.59 -24.46
N VAL A 814 47.40 -28.24 -24.20
CA VAL A 814 48.21 -28.17 -22.99
C VAL A 814 48.63 -26.72 -22.69
N GLU A 815 49.02 -25.94 -23.73
CA GLU A 815 49.42 -24.55 -23.55
C GLU A 815 48.27 -23.65 -23.09
N ALA A 816 47.08 -23.79 -23.69
CA ALA A 816 45.89 -23.04 -23.30
C ALA A 816 45.46 -23.39 -21.85
N GLU A 817 45.57 -24.66 -21.46
CA GLU A 817 45.21 -25.13 -20.12
C GLU A 817 46.20 -24.64 -19.03
N ILE A 818 47.51 -24.66 -19.31
CA ILE A 818 48.52 -24.06 -18.43
C ILE A 818 48.23 -22.60 -18.20
N LYS A 819 47.97 -21.83 -19.26
CA LYS A 819 47.68 -20.37 -19.16
C LYS A 819 46.43 -20.10 -18.33
N LYS A 820 45.39 -20.94 -18.46
CA LYS A 820 44.12 -20.85 -17.70
C LYS A 820 44.37 -21.14 -16.23
N LEU A 821 45.09 -22.21 -15.90
CA LEU A 821 45.43 -22.59 -14.54
C LEU A 821 46.33 -21.55 -13.84
N GLU A 822 47.28 -20.95 -14.58
CA GLU A 822 48.12 -19.85 -14.06
C GLU A 822 47.30 -18.60 -13.76
N ALA A 823 46.33 -18.26 -14.58
CA ALA A 823 45.40 -17.17 -14.33
C ALA A 823 44.50 -17.45 -13.12
N GLU A 824 44.04 -18.68 -12.96
CA GLU A 824 43.24 -19.10 -11.83
C GLU A 824 44.05 -19.13 -10.52
N LEU A 825 45.26 -19.60 -10.55
CA LEU A 825 46.22 -19.56 -9.43
C LEU A 825 46.39 -18.11 -8.96
N LYS A 826 46.69 -17.20 -9.86
CA LYS A 826 46.87 -15.76 -9.56
C LYS A 826 45.63 -15.15 -8.88
N ARG A 827 44.42 -15.49 -9.35
CA ARG A 827 43.17 -15.06 -8.72
C ARG A 827 42.98 -15.61 -7.32
N ALA A 828 43.26 -16.93 -7.12
CA ALA A 828 43.15 -17.59 -5.83
C ALA A 828 44.16 -17.03 -4.83
N GLU A 829 45.38 -16.76 -5.24
CA GLU A 829 46.43 -16.15 -4.40
C GLU A 829 46.06 -14.72 -4.02
N GLY A 830 45.47 -13.92 -4.94
CA GLY A 830 44.95 -12.58 -4.67
C GLY A 830 43.79 -12.60 -3.66
N PHE A 831 42.90 -13.59 -3.78
CA PHE A 831 41.79 -13.77 -2.85
C PHE A 831 42.29 -14.19 -1.45
N LEU A 832 43.26 -15.13 -1.37
CA LEU A 832 43.89 -15.53 -0.14
C LEU A 832 44.61 -14.37 0.57
N PHE A 833 45.31 -13.53 -0.20
CA PHE A 833 45.93 -12.31 0.31
C PHE A 833 44.89 -11.37 0.95
N GLY A 834 43.71 -11.16 0.28
CA GLY A 834 42.63 -10.36 0.80
C GLY A 834 42.02 -10.88 2.11
N ILE A 835 41.82 -12.21 2.21
CA ILE A 835 41.35 -12.87 3.44
C ILE A 835 42.38 -12.70 4.58
N ARG A 836 43.66 -12.97 4.30
CA ARG A 836 44.75 -12.83 5.30
C ARG A 836 44.88 -11.37 5.77
N LYS A 837 44.76 -10.40 4.89
CA LYS A 837 44.77 -8.97 5.25
C LYS A 837 43.60 -8.60 6.17
N LYS A 838 42.43 -9.21 5.98
CA LYS A 838 41.28 -9.04 6.89
C LYS A 838 41.57 -9.72 8.27
N LEU A 839 42.05 -10.96 8.27
CA LEU A 839 42.32 -11.70 9.47
C LEU A 839 43.54 -11.19 10.26
N SER A 840 44.45 -10.44 9.62
CA SER A 840 45.56 -9.74 10.30
C SER A 840 45.20 -8.37 10.84
N ASN A 841 44.01 -7.85 10.53
CA ASN A 841 43.51 -6.57 11.07
C ASN A 841 42.97 -6.78 12.49
N GLU A 842 43.72 -6.38 13.51
CA GLU A 842 43.35 -6.51 14.92
C GLU A 842 41.98 -5.87 15.23
N ARG A 843 41.62 -4.73 14.60
CA ARG A 843 40.33 -4.09 14.79
C ARG A 843 39.17 -4.91 14.19
N PHE A 844 39.39 -5.62 13.10
CA PHE A 844 38.41 -6.52 12.54
C PHE A 844 38.23 -7.75 13.43
N VAL A 845 39.32 -8.39 13.85
CA VAL A 845 39.27 -9.63 14.65
C VAL A 845 38.70 -9.39 16.06
N SER A 846 38.93 -8.20 16.66
CA SER A 846 38.40 -7.87 17.97
C SER A 846 36.94 -7.39 18.01
N ASN A 847 36.42 -6.85 16.88
CA ASN A 847 35.07 -6.28 16.84
C ASN A 847 34.05 -7.10 16.02
N ALA A 848 34.48 -8.03 15.17
CA ALA A 848 33.60 -8.86 14.39
C ALA A 848 33.00 -10.02 15.23
N PRO A 849 31.75 -10.42 15.00
CA PRO A 849 31.15 -11.58 15.63
C PRO A 849 31.96 -12.85 15.37
N GLU A 850 32.08 -13.72 16.37
CA GLU A 850 32.88 -14.95 16.31
C GLU A 850 32.54 -15.85 15.11
N GLN A 851 31.26 -15.88 14.72
CA GLN A 851 30.78 -16.58 13.53
C GLN A 851 31.42 -16.04 12.24
N VAL A 852 31.59 -14.72 12.11
CA VAL A 852 32.21 -14.11 10.94
C VAL A 852 33.71 -14.44 10.85
N ILE A 853 34.40 -14.44 11.97
CA ILE A 853 35.82 -14.80 12.05
C ILE A 853 36.02 -16.28 11.69
N THR A 854 35.15 -17.15 12.18
CA THR A 854 35.14 -18.58 11.85
C THR A 854 34.94 -18.82 10.35
N ILE A 855 33.99 -18.09 9.73
CA ILE A 855 33.75 -18.15 8.28
C ILE A 855 34.98 -17.67 7.49
N GLU A 856 35.64 -16.59 7.88
CA GLU A 856 36.81 -16.07 7.17
C GLU A 856 38.03 -17.02 7.36
N ARG A 857 38.22 -17.66 8.53
CA ARG A 857 39.23 -18.68 8.72
C ARG A 857 38.96 -19.94 7.87
N LYS A 858 37.71 -20.34 7.74
CA LYS A 858 37.30 -21.44 6.87
C LYS A 858 37.60 -21.12 5.40
N LYS A 859 37.23 -19.91 4.92
CA LYS A 859 37.58 -19.45 3.58
C LYS A 859 39.09 -19.43 3.33
N GLU A 860 39.89 -19.08 4.34
CA GLU A 860 41.34 -19.15 4.23
C GLU A 860 41.84 -20.59 4.00
N ALA A 861 41.33 -21.55 4.81
CA ALA A 861 41.68 -22.95 4.68
C ALA A 861 41.27 -23.55 3.33
N ASP A 862 40.06 -23.28 2.90
CA ASP A 862 39.53 -23.74 1.61
C ASP A 862 40.29 -23.13 0.40
N THR A 863 40.67 -21.86 0.49
CA THR A 863 41.44 -21.20 -0.57
C THR A 863 42.86 -21.71 -0.65
N LYS A 864 43.50 -21.99 0.52
CA LYS A 864 44.82 -22.64 0.55
C LYS A 864 44.80 -24.03 -0.11
N ALA A 865 43.78 -24.83 0.23
CA ALA A 865 43.60 -26.15 -0.37
C ALA A 865 43.38 -26.04 -1.91
N LYS A 866 42.59 -25.06 -2.37
CA LYS A 866 42.39 -24.80 -3.80
C LYS A 866 43.71 -24.44 -4.50
N ILE A 867 44.54 -23.58 -3.93
CA ILE A 867 45.85 -23.20 -4.45
C ILE A 867 46.76 -24.42 -4.62
N GLU A 868 46.80 -25.29 -3.62
CA GLU A 868 47.62 -26.51 -3.69
C GLU A 868 47.10 -27.46 -4.80
N THR A 869 45.84 -27.59 -4.98
CA THR A 869 45.25 -28.38 -6.08
C THR A 869 45.65 -27.80 -7.45
N ILE A 870 45.52 -26.49 -7.65
CA ILE A 870 45.90 -25.84 -8.92
C ILE A 870 47.39 -25.99 -9.18
N LYS A 871 48.24 -25.84 -8.16
CA LYS A 871 49.72 -26.08 -8.27
C LYS A 871 50.05 -27.53 -8.63
N GLY A 872 49.32 -28.48 -8.04
CA GLY A 872 49.43 -29.89 -8.40
C GLY A 872 49.10 -30.18 -9.84
N SER A 873 47.98 -29.59 -10.35
CA SER A 873 47.56 -29.69 -11.75
C SER A 873 48.56 -29.05 -12.72
N LEU A 874 49.09 -27.89 -12.38
CA LEU A 874 50.16 -27.23 -13.18
C LEU A 874 51.42 -28.07 -13.23
N LYS A 875 51.79 -28.73 -12.12
CA LYS A 875 52.98 -29.61 -12.10
C LYS A 875 52.81 -30.89 -12.92
N ALA A 876 51.53 -31.36 -13.02
CA ALA A 876 51.23 -32.54 -13.88
C ALA A 876 51.17 -32.23 -15.36
N LEU A 877 50.96 -30.96 -15.76
CA LEU A 877 50.87 -30.50 -17.13
C LEU A 877 52.20 -29.91 -17.69
N LYS A 878 53.11 -29.51 -16.81
CA LYS A 878 54.49 -29.10 -17.09
C LYS A 878 55.45 -30.29 -16.98
#